data_9d3e25909e69961979c304d641367e3b
#
_entry.id   9d3e25909e69961979c304d641367e3b
#
_cell.length_a   1.000
_cell.length_b   1.000
_cell.length_c   1.000
_cell.angle_alpha   90.00
_cell.angle_beta   90.00
_cell.angle_gamma   90.00
#
_symmetry.space_group_name_H-M   'P 1'
#
loop_
_entity.id
_entity.type
_entity.pdbx_description
1 polymer ?
#
loop_
_entity_poly.entity_id
_entity_poly.type
_entity_poly.pdbx_seq_one_letter_code
_entity_poly.pdbx_strand_id
1 'polypeptide(L)'
;MPVIQKMSTTTTNIESLQHEARVFQPPKTFSAAAHIKSMAELESLRAEASADPEAFWARFAESELYWFEKWNSVLRWETPHAQWFAGGKINISYNCLDRHLATWRRNKAALIWEGEPGDQRTLTYQQLHSEVSRFANVLKRTGVEKGDRVALYMPLIPELAISMLACARIGATHSVIFGGFSSAALIDRINDAQCKVVVTADGGWRRGNEVKLKAAVDEALKETPSVQSCIVVRRTGSRIQMESGRDHWWDELMEAVDANCPAAELDSEHPLFILYTSGTTGKPKGILHTTAGYLLQAHLTTKWIFDIKDEDIYWCTADIGWVTGHSYVVYGPLSNGATALMYEGAPNWPEADRFWDIIERHKVNILYTAPTAIRAFIKWGEQWPLKHDLSSLRLLGTVGEPINPEAWMWYQRVIGKQKCPIVDTWWQTETGSIMITPIPGATPTKPGSATKPFPGIEADVMTRDGKTVGANEGGYLVITRPWPGMLRTIYGDDERYRDQYWSQIDGVYFAGDGARKDRDGYFWIMGRIDDVINVAGHRLGTAEIESALVSHEAVAESAVVPRPDDLKGSAIVAFVTLEGGRTASDRLKEELRQHVVKEIGALARPDEIRFADALPKTRSGKIMRRLLREIATSGAVAGDVTTLEDFSVLEKLRSEEE
;
A
#
# COMPACT_ATOMS: atom_id res chain seq x y z
N MET A 1 21.05 -43.28 -38.28
CA MET A 1 20.89 -42.66 -36.97
C MET A 1 20.17 -41.31 -37.20
N PRO A 2 18.93 -41.12 -36.77
CA PRO A 2 18.28 -39.83 -36.91
C PRO A 2 18.72 -38.92 -35.76
N VAL A 3 19.13 -37.72 -36.13
CA VAL A 3 19.47 -36.61 -35.22
C VAL A 3 18.19 -36.16 -34.55
N ILE A 4 18.09 -36.37 -33.26
CA ILE A 4 17.04 -35.84 -32.41
C ILE A 4 17.35 -34.32 -32.22
N GLN A 5 16.67 -33.47 -32.95
CA GLN A 5 16.62 -32.04 -32.69
C GLN A 5 15.90 -31.82 -31.36
N LYS A 6 16.64 -31.48 -30.33
CA LYS A 6 16.09 -30.94 -29.06
C LYS A 6 15.44 -29.62 -29.38
N MET A 7 14.13 -29.60 -29.52
CA MET A 7 13.35 -28.37 -29.41
C MET A 7 13.38 -27.91 -27.94
N SER A 8 14.24 -26.96 -27.62
CA SER A 8 14.15 -26.16 -26.40
C SER A 8 13.09 -25.09 -26.66
N THR A 9 11.85 -25.40 -26.36
CA THR A 9 10.82 -24.37 -26.19
C THR A 9 10.92 -23.82 -24.78
N THR A 10 11.81 -22.85 -24.58
CA THR A 10 11.72 -21.97 -23.40
C THR A 10 10.43 -21.18 -23.55
N THR A 11 9.40 -21.55 -22.80
CA THR A 11 8.18 -20.75 -22.69
C THR A 11 8.56 -19.42 -22.04
N THR A 12 8.41 -18.32 -22.80
CA THR A 12 8.70 -16.96 -22.32
C THR A 12 7.60 -16.41 -21.40
N ASN A 13 6.46 -17.09 -21.31
CA ASN A 13 5.28 -16.70 -20.56
C ASN A 13 5.27 -17.31 -19.16
N ILE A 14 4.65 -16.61 -18.20
CA ILE A 14 4.39 -17.12 -16.84
C ILE A 14 3.18 -18.05 -16.91
N GLU A 15 3.29 -19.27 -16.39
CA GLU A 15 2.17 -20.20 -16.38
C GLU A 15 1.26 -19.95 -15.18
N SER A 16 -0.06 -19.94 -15.41
CA SER A 16 -1.08 -19.87 -14.38
C SER A 16 -1.80 -21.20 -14.25
N LEU A 17 -1.82 -21.72 -13.03
CA LEU A 17 -2.36 -23.03 -12.70
C LEU A 17 -3.64 -22.94 -11.85
N GLN A 18 -3.95 -21.77 -11.29
CA GLN A 18 -5.09 -21.55 -10.39
C GLN A 18 -6.39 -21.37 -11.18
N HIS A 19 -7.44 -22.07 -10.76
CA HIS A 19 -8.80 -21.94 -11.29
C HIS A 19 -9.77 -21.55 -10.18
N GLU A 20 -10.50 -20.43 -10.35
CA GLU A 20 -11.54 -19.98 -9.44
C GLU A 20 -12.82 -19.75 -10.24
N ALA A 21 -13.89 -20.40 -9.86
CA ALA A 21 -15.20 -20.36 -10.55
C ALA A 21 -16.30 -19.65 -9.74
N ARG A 22 -16.06 -19.40 -8.44
CA ARG A 22 -17.04 -18.73 -7.58
C ARG A 22 -17.20 -17.28 -7.98
N VAL A 23 -18.46 -16.82 -8.13
CA VAL A 23 -18.78 -15.44 -8.48
C VAL A 23 -19.76 -14.87 -7.47
N PHE A 24 -19.45 -13.71 -6.91
CA PHE A 24 -20.27 -13.01 -5.93
C PHE A 24 -20.83 -11.73 -6.53
N GLN A 25 -22.17 -11.66 -6.62
CA GLN A 25 -22.84 -10.46 -7.11
C GLN A 25 -22.84 -9.37 -6.03
N PRO A 26 -22.77 -8.09 -6.39
CA PRO A 26 -22.98 -7.00 -5.46
C PRO A 26 -24.32 -7.15 -4.73
N PRO A 27 -24.39 -6.94 -3.39
CA PRO A 27 -25.67 -6.97 -2.68
C PRO A 27 -26.62 -5.91 -3.22
N LYS A 28 -27.85 -6.29 -3.57
CA LYS A 28 -28.83 -5.38 -4.18
C LYS A 28 -29.08 -4.10 -3.37
N THR A 29 -29.12 -4.23 -2.03
CA THR A 29 -29.29 -3.10 -1.12
C THR A 29 -28.10 -2.14 -1.17
N PHE A 30 -26.89 -2.68 -1.31
CA PHE A 30 -25.67 -1.88 -1.49
C PHE A 30 -25.70 -1.14 -2.85
N SER A 31 -25.96 -1.87 -3.94
CA SER A 31 -26.01 -1.29 -5.29
C SER A 31 -27.03 -0.15 -5.40
N ALA A 32 -28.19 -0.28 -4.78
CA ALA A 32 -29.23 0.75 -4.82
C ALA A 32 -28.78 2.09 -4.22
N ALA A 33 -27.89 2.07 -3.22
CA ALA A 33 -27.35 3.26 -2.54
C ALA A 33 -25.98 3.69 -3.04
N ALA A 34 -25.32 2.90 -3.89
CA ALA A 34 -23.95 3.14 -4.34
C ALA A 34 -23.83 4.36 -5.24
N HIS A 35 -22.62 4.95 -5.32
CA HIS A 35 -22.29 6.01 -6.29
C HIS A 35 -22.39 5.50 -7.73
N ILE A 36 -21.93 4.28 -7.99
CA ILE A 36 -22.07 3.56 -9.27
C ILE A 36 -22.89 2.30 -9.01
N LYS A 37 -24.10 2.24 -9.55
CA LYS A 37 -25.17 1.30 -9.16
C LYS A 37 -25.23 0.03 -10.00
N SER A 38 -24.62 0.04 -11.19
CA SER A 38 -24.76 -1.06 -12.13
C SER A 38 -23.56 -1.22 -13.05
N MET A 39 -23.41 -2.41 -13.62
CA MET A 39 -22.40 -2.65 -14.67
C MET A 39 -22.63 -1.77 -15.90
N ALA A 40 -23.88 -1.48 -16.25
CA ALA A 40 -24.19 -0.61 -17.41
C ALA A 40 -23.65 0.81 -17.20
N GLU A 41 -23.83 1.37 -16.00
CA GLU A 41 -23.27 2.68 -15.64
C GLU A 41 -21.73 2.65 -15.62
N LEU A 42 -21.13 1.61 -15.06
CA LEU A 42 -19.69 1.44 -15.02
C LEU A 42 -19.07 1.29 -16.41
N GLU A 43 -19.69 0.49 -17.30
CA GLU A 43 -19.21 0.34 -18.68
C GLU A 43 -19.39 1.62 -19.50
N SER A 44 -20.43 2.43 -19.22
CA SER A 44 -20.57 3.76 -19.82
C SER A 44 -19.42 4.69 -19.43
N LEU A 45 -19.01 4.70 -18.15
CA LEU A 45 -17.85 5.47 -17.68
C LEU A 45 -16.54 5.00 -18.32
N ARG A 46 -16.37 3.68 -18.49
CA ARG A 46 -15.20 3.12 -19.18
C ARG A 46 -15.17 3.49 -20.65
N ALA A 47 -16.31 3.41 -21.34
CA ALA A 47 -16.44 3.78 -22.74
C ALA A 47 -16.14 5.28 -22.96
N GLU A 48 -16.66 6.15 -22.10
CA GLU A 48 -16.35 7.58 -22.09
C GLU A 48 -14.85 7.83 -21.94
N ALA A 49 -14.22 7.20 -20.92
CA ALA A 49 -12.81 7.35 -20.64
C ALA A 49 -11.90 6.81 -21.77
N SER A 50 -12.33 5.74 -22.44
CA SER A 50 -11.58 5.18 -23.57
C SER A 50 -11.71 6.02 -24.85
N ALA A 51 -12.89 6.63 -25.07
CA ALA A 51 -13.16 7.46 -26.24
C ALA A 51 -12.38 8.79 -26.20
N ASP A 52 -12.37 9.46 -25.03
CA ASP A 52 -11.64 10.70 -24.83
C ASP A 52 -11.12 10.78 -23.36
N PRO A 53 -9.92 10.23 -23.10
CA PRO A 53 -9.34 10.23 -21.77
C PRO A 53 -9.10 11.62 -21.19
N GLU A 54 -8.71 12.59 -22.02
CA GLU A 54 -8.46 13.96 -21.54
C GLU A 54 -9.76 14.63 -21.10
N ALA A 55 -10.82 14.55 -21.92
CA ALA A 55 -12.13 15.09 -21.57
C ALA A 55 -12.69 14.40 -20.31
N PHE A 56 -12.52 13.08 -20.17
CA PHE A 56 -12.93 12.32 -18.98
C PHE A 56 -12.28 12.85 -17.71
N TRP A 57 -10.94 12.95 -17.68
CA TRP A 57 -10.22 13.43 -16.51
C TRP A 57 -10.46 14.91 -16.25
N ALA A 58 -10.58 15.74 -17.29
CA ALA A 58 -10.89 17.17 -17.15
C ALA A 58 -12.24 17.38 -16.48
N ARG A 59 -13.27 16.64 -16.89
CA ARG A 59 -14.61 16.71 -16.31
C ARG A 59 -14.59 16.46 -14.79
N PHE A 60 -13.88 15.43 -14.36
CA PHE A 60 -13.78 15.13 -12.93
C PHE A 60 -12.86 16.10 -12.18
N ALA A 61 -11.78 16.55 -12.79
CA ALA A 61 -10.92 17.57 -12.20
C ALA A 61 -11.69 18.88 -11.94
N GLU A 62 -12.59 19.26 -12.86
CA GLU A 62 -13.42 20.46 -12.72
C GLU A 62 -14.54 20.30 -11.70
N SER A 63 -15.22 19.14 -11.67
CA SER A 63 -16.37 18.94 -10.80
C SER A 63 -16.02 18.54 -9.36
N GLU A 64 -14.89 17.88 -9.14
CA GLU A 64 -14.55 17.28 -7.86
C GLU A 64 -13.49 18.04 -7.06
N LEU A 65 -12.68 18.88 -7.71
CA LEU A 65 -11.60 19.61 -7.06
C LEU A 65 -11.80 21.13 -7.11
N TYR A 66 -11.24 21.80 -6.11
CA TYR A 66 -11.14 23.25 -6.12
C TYR A 66 -9.82 23.69 -6.75
N TRP A 67 -9.88 24.61 -7.71
CA TRP A 67 -8.76 25.20 -8.42
C TRP A 67 -8.74 26.71 -8.17
N PHE A 68 -7.57 27.25 -7.86
CA PHE A 68 -7.37 28.70 -7.84
C PHE A 68 -7.35 29.27 -9.27
N GLU A 69 -6.66 28.56 -10.18
CA GLU A 69 -6.68 28.83 -11.62
C GLU A 69 -6.84 27.51 -12.38
N LYS A 70 -7.70 27.49 -13.41
CA LYS A 70 -7.85 26.32 -14.27
C LYS A 70 -6.64 26.16 -15.18
N TRP A 71 -6.42 24.95 -15.61
CA TRP A 71 -5.33 24.55 -16.52
C TRP A 71 -5.56 25.02 -17.94
N ASN A 72 -4.46 25.04 -18.74
CA ASN A 72 -4.47 25.34 -20.15
C ASN A 72 -4.42 24.08 -21.02
N SER A 73 -3.88 22.96 -20.48
CA SER A 73 -3.78 21.68 -21.15
C SER A 73 -4.00 20.57 -20.12
N VAL A 74 -4.81 19.56 -20.46
CA VAL A 74 -5.13 18.44 -19.57
C VAL A 74 -3.93 17.51 -19.43
N LEU A 75 -3.36 17.10 -20.58
CA LEU A 75 -2.20 16.22 -20.63
C LEU A 75 -1.17 16.76 -21.64
N ARG A 76 0.09 16.77 -21.21
CA ARG A 76 1.25 16.84 -22.10
C ARG A 76 2.05 15.57 -21.87
N TRP A 77 2.17 14.78 -22.94
CA TRP A 77 2.79 13.47 -22.86
C TRP A 77 3.98 13.35 -23.82
N GLU A 78 5.16 13.18 -23.26
CA GLU A 78 6.41 12.86 -23.98
C GLU A 78 7.05 11.67 -23.27
N THR A 79 6.83 10.48 -23.80
CA THR A 79 7.24 9.22 -23.14
C THR A 79 8.69 9.28 -22.62
N PRO A 80 8.90 9.02 -21.33
CA PRO A 80 7.98 8.56 -20.29
C PRO A 80 7.43 9.68 -19.39
N HIS A 81 7.51 10.93 -19.77
CA HIS A 81 7.17 12.07 -18.91
C HIS A 81 5.76 12.60 -19.21
N ALA A 82 4.96 12.71 -18.15
CA ALA A 82 3.62 13.28 -18.17
C ALA A 82 3.54 14.56 -17.36
N GLN A 83 2.80 15.55 -17.89
CA GLN A 83 2.34 16.71 -17.15
C GLN A 83 0.82 16.77 -17.23
N TRP A 84 0.16 16.73 -16.07
CA TRP A 84 -1.29 16.76 -15.98
C TRP A 84 -1.79 18.13 -15.51
N PHE A 85 -2.81 18.66 -16.21
CA PHE A 85 -3.44 19.94 -15.88
C PHE A 85 -2.47 21.13 -15.92
N ALA A 86 -1.58 21.13 -16.92
CA ALA A 86 -0.51 22.12 -17.04
C ALA A 86 -1.04 23.55 -17.08
N GLY A 87 -0.44 24.44 -16.27
CA GLY A 87 -0.85 25.84 -16.08
C GLY A 87 -1.91 26.04 -15.00
N GLY A 88 -2.51 24.99 -14.48
CA GLY A 88 -3.46 25.07 -13.37
C GLY A 88 -2.80 25.39 -12.02
N LYS A 89 -3.52 26.08 -11.13
CA LYS A 89 -3.09 26.36 -9.75
C LYS A 89 -4.01 25.67 -8.76
N ILE A 90 -3.42 24.86 -7.89
CA ILE A 90 -4.14 24.03 -6.93
C ILE A 90 -3.33 23.85 -5.64
N ASN A 91 -3.99 23.50 -4.54
CA ASN A 91 -3.35 23.07 -3.32
C ASN A 91 -4.09 21.89 -2.71
N ILE A 92 -3.39 20.80 -2.40
CA ILE A 92 -4.01 19.58 -1.87
C ILE A 92 -4.52 19.80 -0.44
N SER A 93 -3.81 20.56 0.41
CA SER A 93 -4.26 20.90 1.76
C SER A 93 -5.58 21.71 1.73
N TYR A 94 -5.70 22.65 0.77
CA TYR A 94 -6.97 23.39 0.55
C TYR A 94 -8.11 22.43 0.20
N ASN A 95 -7.87 21.50 -0.71
CA ASN A 95 -8.87 20.52 -1.13
C ASN A 95 -9.25 19.53 -0.01
N CYS A 96 -8.33 19.23 0.89
CA CYS A 96 -8.59 18.35 2.03
C CYS A 96 -9.30 19.07 3.20
N LEU A 97 -9.12 20.39 3.35
CA LEU A 97 -9.55 21.12 4.55
C LEU A 97 -10.42 22.34 4.23
N ASP A 98 -9.86 23.37 3.62
CA ASP A 98 -10.47 24.70 3.51
C ASP A 98 -11.83 24.66 2.82
N ARG A 99 -11.97 23.92 1.72
CA ARG A 99 -13.24 23.84 0.98
C ARG A 99 -14.39 23.25 1.81
N HIS A 100 -14.07 22.45 2.83
CA HIS A 100 -15.07 21.86 3.72
C HIS A 100 -15.53 22.85 4.80
N LEU A 101 -14.72 23.87 5.13
CA LEU A 101 -15.04 24.84 6.19
C LEU A 101 -16.22 25.74 5.84
N ALA A 102 -16.48 25.96 4.56
CA ALA A 102 -17.65 26.72 4.09
C ALA A 102 -18.97 25.91 4.17
N THR A 103 -18.90 24.64 4.54
CA THR A 103 -20.03 23.70 4.60
C THR A 103 -20.29 23.25 6.05
N TRP A 104 -21.35 22.46 6.25
CA TRP A 104 -21.63 21.84 7.54
C TRP A 104 -20.51 20.90 8.01
N ARG A 105 -19.66 20.39 7.10
CA ARG A 105 -18.52 19.53 7.40
C ARG A 105 -17.47 20.19 8.27
N ARG A 106 -17.46 21.51 8.42
CA ARG A 106 -16.54 22.23 9.33
C ARG A 106 -16.52 21.63 10.74
N ASN A 107 -17.68 21.17 11.23
CA ASN A 107 -17.85 20.60 12.57
C ASN A 107 -17.87 19.06 12.58
N LYS A 108 -17.77 18.41 11.41
CA LYS A 108 -17.66 16.97 11.26
C LYS A 108 -16.27 16.51 11.71
N ALA A 109 -16.18 15.33 12.36
CA ALA A 109 -14.89 14.70 12.61
C ALA A 109 -14.15 14.43 11.27
N ALA A 110 -12.95 14.96 11.15
CA ALA A 110 -12.04 14.68 10.05
C ALA A 110 -11.15 13.48 10.38
N LEU A 111 -10.58 13.48 11.60
CA LEU A 111 -9.75 12.42 12.11
C LEU A 111 -10.26 11.95 13.47
N ILE A 112 -10.41 10.65 13.62
CA ILE A 112 -10.54 9.95 14.90
C ILE A 112 -9.25 9.17 15.08
N TRP A 113 -8.55 9.41 16.17
CA TRP A 113 -7.31 8.71 16.46
C TRP A 113 -7.40 7.98 17.78
N GLU A 114 -6.81 6.79 17.80
CA GLU A 114 -6.64 5.99 19.01
C GLU A 114 -5.20 5.51 19.13
N GLY A 115 -4.60 5.72 20.29
CA GLY A 115 -3.29 5.20 20.66
C GLY A 115 -3.36 3.79 21.22
N GLU A 116 -2.27 3.04 21.17
CA GLU A 116 -2.18 1.69 21.72
C GLU A 116 -2.48 1.65 23.24
N PRO A 117 -2.05 2.62 24.06
CA PRO A 117 -2.43 2.69 25.47
C PRO A 117 -3.93 2.95 25.74
N GLY A 118 -4.70 3.29 24.71
CA GLY A 118 -6.14 3.56 24.82
C GLY A 118 -6.50 5.05 24.89
N ASP A 119 -5.53 5.94 24.76
CA ASP A 119 -5.77 7.36 24.61
C ASP A 119 -6.40 7.68 23.24
N GLN A 120 -7.27 8.69 23.18
CA GLN A 120 -8.05 9.02 22.01
C GLN A 120 -8.06 10.52 21.74
N ARG A 121 -8.12 10.90 20.47
CA ARG A 121 -8.28 12.28 20.04
C ARG A 121 -9.16 12.34 18.79
N THR A 122 -10.13 13.25 18.81
CA THR A 122 -10.95 13.54 17.63
C THR A 122 -10.73 14.98 17.21
N LEU A 123 -10.46 15.21 15.93
CA LEU A 123 -10.31 16.52 15.33
C LEU A 123 -11.40 16.74 14.29
N THR A 124 -12.16 17.80 14.43
CA THR A 124 -13.08 18.27 13.37
C THR A 124 -12.27 18.87 12.22
N TYR A 125 -12.91 19.03 11.05
CA TYR A 125 -12.27 19.70 9.90
C TYR A 125 -11.72 21.08 10.27
N GLN A 126 -12.48 21.85 11.07
CA GLN A 126 -12.03 23.17 11.54
C GLN A 126 -10.83 23.08 12.49
N GLN A 127 -10.84 22.14 13.42
CA GLN A 127 -9.72 21.93 14.34
C GLN A 127 -8.48 21.45 13.58
N LEU A 128 -8.64 20.48 12.68
CA LEU A 128 -7.54 19.98 11.86
C LEU A 128 -6.96 21.10 10.98
N HIS A 129 -7.81 21.92 10.36
CA HIS A 129 -7.35 23.08 9.59
C HIS A 129 -6.55 24.08 10.46
N SER A 130 -7.00 24.33 11.70
CA SER A 130 -6.28 25.21 12.63
C SER A 130 -4.90 24.64 12.98
N GLU A 131 -4.82 23.37 13.33
CA GLU A 131 -3.54 22.69 13.65
C GLU A 131 -2.59 22.68 12.44
N VAL A 132 -3.09 22.35 11.26
CA VAL A 132 -2.32 22.39 10.00
C VAL A 132 -1.80 23.79 9.68
N SER A 133 -2.63 24.81 9.84
CA SER A 133 -2.24 26.20 9.58
C SER A 133 -1.18 26.70 10.58
N ARG A 134 -1.30 26.32 11.86
CA ARG A 134 -0.29 26.63 12.89
C ARG A 134 1.03 25.92 12.53
N PHE A 135 1.00 24.62 12.25
CA PHE A 135 2.22 23.90 11.94
C PHE A 135 2.86 24.38 10.62
N ALA A 136 2.07 24.78 9.64
CA ALA A 136 2.57 25.46 8.43
C ALA A 136 3.32 26.75 8.77
N ASN A 137 2.83 27.55 9.72
CA ASN A 137 3.54 28.74 10.21
C ASN A 137 4.79 28.37 11.02
N VAL A 138 4.79 27.27 11.78
CA VAL A 138 6.00 26.73 12.44
C VAL A 138 7.06 26.38 11.38
N LEU A 139 6.70 25.64 10.33
CA LEU A 139 7.64 25.31 9.25
C LEU A 139 8.23 26.56 8.58
N LYS A 140 7.41 27.58 8.27
CA LYS A 140 7.92 28.85 7.74
C LYS A 140 8.90 29.53 8.71
N ARG A 141 8.59 29.51 9.99
CA ARG A 141 9.42 30.13 11.03
C ARG A 141 10.74 29.40 11.25
N THR A 142 10.77 28.08 11.01
CA THR A 142 12.02 27.28 10.99
C THR A 142 12.77 27.38 9.66
N GLY A 143 12.34 28.30 8.77
CA GLY A 143 13.02 28.59 7.52
C GLY A 143 12.64 27.68 6.35
N VAL A 144 11.59 26.87 6.45
CA VAL A 144 11.10 26.05 5.33
C VAL A 144 10.41 26.92 4.31
N GLU A 145 10.82 26.83 3.07
CA GLU A 145 10.29 27.53 1.92
C GLU A 145 9.65 26.57 0.91
N LYS A 146 8.92 27.12 -0.05
CA LYS A 146 8.36 26.38 -1.18
C LYS A 146 9.46 25.61 -1.92
N GLY A 147 9.26 24.27 -2.08
CA GLY A 147 10.23 23.39 -2.73
C GLY A 147 11.27 22.76 -1.80
N ASP A 148 11.37 23.20 -0.54
CA ASP A 148 12.20 22.52 0.46
C ASP A 148 11.61 21.14 0.80
N ARG A 149 12.46 20.23 1.29
CA ARG A 149 12.05 18.88 1.72
C ARG A 149 12.06 18.78 3.23
N VAL A 150 11.00 18.14 3.75
CA VAL A 150 10.80 17.88 5.18
C VAL A 150 10.68 16.38 5.40
N ALA A 151 11.56 15.80 6.21
CA ALA A 151 11.47 14.40 6.59
C ALA A 151 10.50 14.23 7.78
N LEU A 152 9.58 13.28 7.68
CA LEU A 152 8.59 12.96 8.72
C LEU A 152 8.84 11.53 9.21
N TYR A 153 9.41 11.39 10.41
CA TYR A 153 9.70 10.11 11.06
C TYR A 153 8.98 10.02 12.39
N MET A 154 7.73 9.58 12.35
CA MET A 154 6.82 9.62 13.49
C MET A 154 6.00 8.33 13.60
N PRO A 155 5.43 8.04 14.80
CA PRO A 155 4.41 7.02 14.93
C PRO A 155 3.12 7.47 14.23
N LEU A 156 2.13 6.57 14.14
CA LEU A 156 0.84 6.87 13.48
C LEU A 156 -0.05 7.73 14.41
N ILE A 157 0.32 8.99 14.59
CA ILE A 157 -0.37 9.99 15.40
C ILE A 157 -0.92 11.14 14.54
N PRO A 158 -1.89 11.92 15.00
CA PRO A 158 -2.47 13.03 14.24
C PRO A 158 -1.44 14.04 13.73
N GLU A 159 -0.37 14.28 14.48
CA GLU A 159 0.72 15.19 14.12
C GLU A 159 1.43 14.81 12.83
N LEU A 160 1.44 13.51 12.46
CA LEU A 160 1.97 13.04 11.18
C LEU A 160 1.10 13.54 10.00
N ALA A 161 -0.21 13.37 10.09
CA ALA A 161 -1.15 13.86 9.07
C ALA A 161 -1.15 15.40 9.01
N ILE A 162 -1.07 16.08 10.18
CA ILE A 162 -0.93 17.53 10.27
C ILE A 162 0.33 18.00 9.56
N SER A 163 1.47 17.32 9.77
CA SER A 163 2.75 17.65 9.14
C SER A 163 2.71 17.53 7.62
N MET A 164 2.12 16.46 7.09
CA MET A 164 1.96 16.25 5.64
C MET A 164 1.13 17.37 5.01
N LEU A 165 -0.03 17.67 5.61
CA LEU A 165 -0.94 18.73 5.12
C LEU A 165 -0.33 20.13 5.27
N ALA A 166 0.47 20.38 6.30
CA ALA A 166 1.17 21.63 6.51
C ALA A 166 2.28 21.85 5.47
N CYS A 167 3.08 20.81 5.16
CA CYS A 167 4.05 20.85 4.07
C CYS A 167 3.35 21.17 2.75
N ALA A 168 2.31 20.43 2.41
CA ALA A 168 1.54 20.64 1.19
C ALA A 168 0.91 22.05 1.13
N ARG A 169 0.49 22.60 2.28
CA ARG A 169 -0.12 23.93 2.37
C ARG A 169 0.82 25.04 1.92
N ILE A 170 2.10 24.96 2.27
CA ILE A 170 3.12 25.96 1.93
C ILE A 170 3.94 25.62 0.67
N GLY A 171 3.71 24.44 0.08
CA GLY A 171 4.45 23.96 -1.09
C GLY A 171 5.82 23.36 -0.73
N ALA A 172 6.03 22.92 0.51
CA ALA A 172 7.16 22.07 0.86
C ALA A 172 6.86 20.62 0.47
N THR A 173 7.87 19.88 0.02
CA THR A 173 7.78 18.47 -0.35
C THR A 173 8.06 17.61 0.88
N HIS A 174 7.12 16.78 1.31
CA HIS A 174 7.38 15.89 2.44
C HIS A 174 7.95 14.54 2.01
N SER A 175 8.75 13.95 2.89
CA SER A 175 9.23 12.58 2.77
C SER A 175 8.92 11.85 4.07
N VAL A 176 7.88 11.03 4.05
CA VAL A 176 7.51 10.23 5.22
C VAL A 176 8.39 8.99 5.26
N ILE A 177 9.02 8.78 6.41
CA ILE A 177 9.87 7.63 6.69
C ILE A 177 9.19 6.80 7.76
N PHE A 178 8.99 5.51 7.49
CA PHE A 178 8.30 4.61 8.43
C PHE A 178 8.99 4.59 9.79
N GLY A 179 8.24 4.85 10.87
CA GLY A 179 8.73 4.98 12.26
C GLY A 179 9.41 3.75 12.86
N GLY A 180 9.54 2.71 12.08
CA GLY A 180 10.24 1.49 12.44
C GLY A 180 11.58 1.30 11.74
N PHE A 181 12.02 2.20 10.85
CA PHE A 181 13.30 2.07 10.17
C PHE A 181 14.47 2.44 11.09
N SER A 182 15.65 1.89 10.77
CA SER A 182 16.89 2.17 11.48
C SER A 182 17.45 3.56 11.17
N SER A 183 18.41 4.03 11.98
CA SER A 183 19.15 5.27 11.72
C SER A 183 19.85 5.28 10.36
N ALA A 184 20.43 4.16 9.92
CA ALA A 184 21.02 4.05 8.58
C ALA A 184 19.98 4.30 7.46
N ALA A 185 18.79 3.75 7.60
CA ALA A 185 17.72 4.00 6.64
C ALA A 185 17.22 5.46 6.63
N LEU A 186 17.30 6.16 7.77
CA LEU A 186 17.03 7.60 7.85
C LEU A 186 18.12 8.39 7.14
N ILE A 187 19.40 8.09 7.39
CA ILE A 187 20.57 8.75 6.78
C ILE A 187 20.44 8.74 5.25
N ASP A 188 20.20 7.56 4.67
CA ASP A 188 20.07 7.40 3.22
C ASP A 188 18.99 8.31 2.64
N ARG A 189 17.78 8.31 3.24
CA ARG A 189 16.62 9.04 2.72
C ARG A 189 16.73 10.54 2.93
N ILE A 190 17.21 10.97 4.09
CA ILE A 190 17.41 12.39 4.41
C ILE A 190 18.48 12.99 3.50
N ASN A 191 19.58 12.28 3.27
CA ASN A 191 20.65 12.75 2.39
C ASN A 191 20.24 12.74 0.92
N ASP A 192 19.57 11.69 0.45
CA ASP A 192 19.10 11.63 -0.95
C ASP A 192 18.10 12.75 -1.25
N ALA A 193 17.11 12.97 -0.36
CA ALA A 193 16.14 14.05 -0.50
C ALA A 193 16.70 15.44 -0.12
N GLN A 194 17.86 15.54 0.52
CA GLN A 194 18.43 16.79 1.07
C GLN A 194 17.40 17.51 1.95
N CYS A 195 16.87 16.79 2.93
CA CYS A 195 15.84 17.33 3.84
C CYS A 195 16.42 18.42 4.73
N LYS A 196 15.69 19.54 4.89
CA LYS A 196 16.06 20.69 5.68
C LYS A 196 15.59 20.61 7.14
N VAL A 197 14.45 19.96 7.36
CA VAL A 197 13.84 19.77 8.68
C VAL A 197 13.48 18.31 8.84
N VAL A 198 13.62 17.79 10.06
CA VAL A 198 13.12 16.49 10.50
C VAL A 198 12.01 16.73 11.53
N VAL A 199 10.86 16.09 11.37
CA VAL A 199 9.79 16.06 12.37
C VAL A 199 9.71 14.64 12.92
N THR A 200 9.77 14.49 14.25
CA THR A 200 9.75 13.20 14.92
C THR A 200 8.96 13.26 16.24
N ALA A 201 8.95 12.18 17.00
CA ALA A 201 8.43 12.13 18.36
C ALA A 201 9.50 11.62 19.32
N ASP A 202 9.30 11.87 20.62
CA ASP A 202 10.15 11.29 21.67
C ASP A 202 10.17 9.77 21.59
N GLY A 203 9.02 9.16 21.33
CA GLY A 203 8.85 7.74 21.09
C GLY A 203 7.49 7.42 20.47
N GLY A 204 7.13 6.16 20.41
CA GLY A 204 5.82 5.64 20.01
C GLY A 204 5.53 4.33 20.71
N TRP A 205 4.29 3.84 20.60
CA TRP A 205 3.87 2.60 21.29
C TRP A 205 3.66 1.46 20.28
N ARG A 206 4.20 0.28 20.61
CA ARG A 206 3.90 -0.94 19.84
C ARG A 206 4.04 -2.20 20.70
N ARG A 207 2.98 -3.00 20.78
CA ARG A 207 2.87 -4.22 21.60
C ARG A 207 3.24 -3.97 23.08
N GLY A 208 2.75 -2.86 23.63
CA GLY A 208 3.02 -2.45 25.00
C GLY A 208 4.43 -1.93 25.25
N ASN A 209 5.27 -1.85 24.24
CA ASN A 209 6.65 -1.37 24.36
C ASN A 209 6.82 0.00 23.71
N GLU A 210 7.74 0.76 24.26
CA GLU A 210 8.15 2.03 23.67
C GLU A 210 9.14 1.82 22.51
N VAL A 211 8.85 2.46 21.38
CA VAL A 211 9.77 2.57 20.24
C VAL A 211 10.50 3.91 20.35
N LYS A 212 11.81 3.90 20.54
CA LYS A 212 12.66 5.08 20.77
C LYS A 212 12.98 5.82 19.48
N LEU A 213 12.08 6.67 18.99
CA LEU A 213 12.22 7.33 17.69
C LEU A 213 13.29 8.42 17.70
N LYS A 214 13.29 9.32 18.71
CA LYS A 214 14.28 10.41 18.81
C LYS A 214 15.72 9.91 18.87
N ALA A 215 15.95 8.78 19.53
CA ALA A 215 17.29 8.19 19.59
C ALA A 215 17.83 7.77 18.21
N ALA A 216 16.96 7.20 17.35
CA ALA A 216 17.31 6.86 15.97
C ALA A 216 17.57 8.12 15.12
N VAL A 217 16.77 9.17 15.34
CA VAL A 217 16.97 10.47 14.68
C VAL A 217 18.30 11.11 15.13
N ASP A 218 18.62 11.11 16.41
CA ASP A 218 19.88 11.68 16.92
C ASP A 218 21.11 11.01 16.31
N GLU A 219 21.03 9.69 16.13
CA GLU A 219 22.10 8.96 15.43
C GLU A 219 22.20 9.37 13.96
N ALA A 220 21.07 9.46 13.27
CA ALA A 220 21.03 9.86 11.87
C ALA A 220 21.50 11.31 11.65
N LEU A 221 21.19 12.22 12.55
CA LEU A 221 21.54 13.64 12.42
C LEU A 221 23.06 13.92 12.53
N LYS A 222 23.85 12.95 12.97
CA LYS A 222 25.32 13.04 12.93
C LYS A 222 25.86 13.01 11.49
N GLU A 223 25.12 12.40 10.56
CA GLU A 223 25.55 12.16 9.18
C GLU A 223 24.64 12.82 8.13
N THR A 224 23.72 13.71 8.56
CA THR A 224 22.76 14.39 7.66
C THR A 224 22.91 15.92 7.74
N PRO A 225 23.99 16.50 7.15
CA PRO A 225 24.35 17.90 7.31
C PRO A 225 23.36 18.90 6.71
N SER A 226 22.43 18.45 5.87
CA SER A 226 21.37 19.31 5.31
C SER A 226 20.31 19.72 6.34
N VAL A 227 20.17 18.96 7.44
CA VAL A 227 19.15 19.19 8.46
C VAL A 227 19.55 20.36 9.37
N GLN A 228 18.70 21.39 9.39
CA GLN A 228 18.90 22.60 10.19
C GLN A 228 18.11 22.58 11.49
N SER A 229 16.95 21.89 11.51
CA SER A 229 16.06 21.82 12.67
C SER A 229 15.42 20.45 12.82
N CYS A 230 15.22 20.01 14.05
CA CYS A 230 14.49 18.80 14.44
C CYS A 230 13.33 19.22 15.36
N ILE A 231 12.09 18.91 14.93
CA ILE A 231 10.87 19.21 15.69
C ILE A 231 10.37 17.92 16.32
N VAL A 232 10.15 17.92 17.65
CA VAL A 232 9.87 16.72 18.43
C VAL A 232 8.53 16.80 19.12
N VAL A 233 7.66 15.82 18.86
CA VAL A 233 6.35 15.65 19.51
C VAL A 233 6.53 14.89 20.83
N ARG A 234 5.89 15.35 21.91
CA ARG A 234 5.79 14.62 23.18
C ARG A 234 4.68 13.56 23.07
N ARG A 235 5.07 12.31 22.75
CA ARG A 235 4.12 11.19 22.62
C ARG A 235 4.16 10.23 23.82
N THR A 236 5.36 9.82 24.23
CA THR A 236 5.53 8.85 25.33
C THR A 236 5.86 9.51 26.64
N GLY A 237 6.34 10.74 26.64
CA GLY A 237 6.82 11.46 27.81
C GLY A 237 8.20 10.98 28.30
N SER A 238 8.89 10.19 27.47
CA SER A 238 10.21 9.65 27.81
C SER A 238 11.28 10.74 27.84
N ARG A 239 12.29 10.52 28.67
CA ARG A 239 13.46 11.40 28.73
C ARG A 239 14.32 11.22 27.47
N ILE A 240 14.47 12.29 26.71
CA ILE A 240 15.28 12.35 25.50
C ILE A 240 16.30 13.46 25.61
N GLN A 241 17.35 13.40 24.79
CA GLN A 241 18.28 14.51 24.62
C GLN A 241 17.72 15.50 23.61
N MET A 242 17.89 16.80 23.89
CA MET A 242 17.52 17.90 23.00
C MET A 242 18.77 18.75 22.75
N GLU A 243 19.23 18.78 21.50
CA GLU A 243 20.36 19.58 21.07
C GLU A 243 19.96 21.05 20.98
N SER A 244 20.59 21.92 21.77
CA SER A 244 20.27 23.36 21.79
C SER A 244 20.52 24.02 20.43
N GLY A 245 19.55 24.79 19.97
CA GLY A 245 19.61 25.50 18.68
C GLY A 245 19.17 24.67 17.47
N ARG A 246 19.09 23.35 17.59
CA ARG A 246 18.62 22.44 16.54
C ARG A 246 17.27 21.82 16.87
N ASP A 247 17.09 21.32 18.11
CA ASP A 247 15.93 20.56 18.52
C ASP A 247 14.92 21.45 19.22
N HIS A 248 13.65 21.31 18.84
CA HIS A 248 12.55 22.12 19.34
C HIS A 248 11.35 21.24 19.69
N TRP A 249 10.67 21.56 20.79
CA TRP A 249 9.42 20.89 21.11
C TRP A 249 8.29 21.40 20.23
N TRP A 250 7.48 20.48 19.71
CA TRP A 250 6.32 20.76 18.86
C TRP A 250 5.33 21.72 19.52
N ASP A 251 4.94 21.41 20.75
CA ASP A 251 3.95 22.18 21.50
C ASP A 251 4.42 23.61 21.76
N GLU A 252 5.69 23.82 22.11
CA GLU A 252 6.27 25.15 22.33
C GLU A 252 6.28 25.99 21.04
N LEU A 253 6.59 25.37 19.90
CA LEU A 253 6.54 26.07 18.62
C LEU A 253 5.10 26.38 18.19
N MET A 254 4.15 25.46 18.44
CA MET A 254 2.75 25.64 18.11
C MET A 254 2.07 26.75 18.94
N GLU A 255 2.46 26.92 20.19
CA GLU A 255 1.99 28.03 21.05
C GLU A 255 2.48 29.41 20.57
N ALA A 256 3.63 29.46 19.90
CA ALA A 256 4.27 30.70 19.46
C ALA A 256 3.75 31.24 18.12
N VAL A 257 2.77 30.58 17.47
CA VAL A 257 2.25 30.97 16.16
C VAL A 257 0.72 30.98 16.15
N ASP A 258 0.15 31.81 15.27
CA ASP A 258 -1.29 31.80 15.02
C ASP A 258 -1.73 30.78 13.96
N ALA A 259 -3.03 30.60 13.80
CA ALA A 259 -3.63 29.68 12.84
C ALA A 259 -3.95 30.31 11.47
N ASN A 260 -3.43 31.51 11.19
CA ASN A 260 -3.65 32.16 9.90
C ASN A 260 -2.49 31.84 8.93
N CYS A 261 -2.69 30.86 8.08
CA CYS A 261 -1.75 30.48 7.03
C CYS A 261 -2.53 30.15 5.75
N PRO A 262 -2.75 31.10 4.84
CA PRO A 262 -3.39 30.83 3.55
C PRO A 262 -2.64 29.74 2.78
N ALA A 263 -3.39 28.87 2.11
CA ALA A 263 -2.78 27.84 1.27
C ALA A 263 -2.11 28.46 0.05
N ALA A 264 -0.88 28.05 -0.24
CA ALA A 264 -0.14 28.54 -1.40
C ALA A 264 -0.80 28.06 -2.71
N GLU A 265 -0.91 28.94 -3.69
CA GLU A 265 -1.35 28.61 -5.05
C GLU A 265 -0.18 27.94 -5.79
N LEU A 266 -0.23 26.61 -5.87
CA LEU A 266 0.85 25.82 -6.43
C LEU A 266 0.53 25.40 -7.87
N ASP A 267 1.56 25.26 -8.68
CA ASP A 267 1.41 24.64 -10.00
C ASP A 267 0.87 23.20 -9.87
N SER A 268 0.07 22.78 -10.85
CA SER A 268 -0.49 21.42 -10.89
C SER A 268 0.55 20.32 -10.76
N GLU A 269 1.75 20.54 -11.33
CA GLU A 269 2.89 19.64 -11.29
C GLU A 269 3.90 19.94 -10.17
N HIS A 270 3.51 20.80 -9.21
CA HIS A 270 4.38 21.06 -8.05
C HIS A 270 4.62 19.77 -7.26
N PRO A 271 5.88 19.44 -6.91
CA PRO A 271 6.21 18.27 -6.10
C PRO A 271 5.45 18.24 -4.77
N LEU A 272 4.82 17.10 -4.48
CA LEU A 272 4.04 16.90 -3.26
C LEU A 272 4.81 16.08 -2.23
N PHE A 273 5.30 14.92 -2.65
CA PHE A 273 6.08 14.05 -1.77
C PHE A 273 7.08 13.19 -2.53
N ILE A 274 8.10 12.75 -1.78
CA ILE A 274 9.05 11.73 -2.18
C ILE A 274 8.87 10.55 -1.22
N LEU A 275 8.49 9.40 -1.74
CA LEU A 275 8.34 8.19 -0.94
C LEU A 275 9.31 7.11 -1.38
N TYR A 276 10.15 6.66 -0.45
CA TYR A 276 11.20 5.71 -0.75
C TYR A 276 10.69 4.26 -0.69
N THR A 277 10.92 3.52 -1.78
CA THR A 277 10.66 2.09 -1.89
C THR A 277 11.97 1.30 -1.94
N SER A 278 11.92 0.02 -1.53
CA SER A 278 13.07 -0.88 -1.67
C SER A 278 13.39 -1.11 -3.15
N GLY A 279 14.65 -0.91 -3.53
CA GLY A 279 15.12 -1.22 -4.87
C GLY A 279 15.72 -2.63 -4.94
N THR A 280 15.64 -3.28 -6.09
CA THR A 280 16.29 -4.57 -6.37
C THR A 280 17.83 -4.47 -6.29
N THR A 281 18.39 -3.28 -6.48
CA THR A 281 19.83 -2.97 -6.44
C THR A 281 20.36 -2.56 -5.06
N GLY A 282 19.52 -2.63 -4.00
CA GLY A 282 19.88 -2.26 -2.63
C GLY A 282 19.67 -0.77 -2.30
N LYS A 283 19.91 0.18 -3.23
CA LYS A 283 19.66 1.60 -2.99
C LYS A 283 18.14 1.90 -3.08
N PRO A 284 17.52 2.54 -2.07
CA PRO A 284 16.12 2.96 -2.13
C PRO A 284 15.82 3.87 -3.32
N LYS A 285 14.60 3.80 -3.84
CA LYS A 285 14.10 4.65 -4.92
C LYS A 285 13.18 5.70 -4.34
N GLY A 286 13.47 6.97 -4.51
CA GLY A 286 12.59 8.08 -4.13
C GLY A 286 11.52 8.31 -5.20
N ILE A 287 10.34 7.76 -5.02
CA ILE A 287 9.22 7.94 -5.96
C ILE A 287 8.64 9.34 -5.76
N LEU A 288 8.69 10.15 -6.83
CA LEU A 288 8.21 11.52 -6.81
C LEU A 288 6.78 11.62 -7.36
N HIS A 289 5.87 12.15 -6.55
CA HIS A 289 4.51 12.51 -6.96
C HIS A 289 4.29 14.02 -6.92
N THR A 290 3.44 14.51 -7.86
CA THR A 290 3.02 15.91 -7.97
C THR A 290 1.57 16.09 -7.53
N THR A 291 1.12 17.33 -7.39
CA THR A 291 -0.09 17.67 -6.64
C THR A 291 -1.40 17.28 -7.34
N ALA A 292 -1.67 17.79 -8.54
CA ALA A 292 -3.03 17.78 -9.11
C ALA A 292 -3.49 16.39 -9.56
N GLY A 293 -2.72 15.73 -10.40
CA GLY A 293 -3.10 14.42 -10.95
C GLY A 293 -3.21 13.35 -9.86
N TYR A 294 -2.27 13.35 -8.90
CA TYR A 294 -2.32 12.47 -7.74
C TYR A 294 -3.57 12.70 -6.90
N LEU A 295 -3.88 13.98 -6.58
CA LEU A 295 -5.08 14.31 -5.80
C LEU A 295 -6.35 13.87 -6.49
N LEU A 296 -6.51 14.13 -7.79
CA LEU A 296 -7.71 13.75 -8.53
C LEU A 296 -7.95 12.25 -8.47
N GLN A 297 -6.91 11.46 -8.73
CA GLN A 297 -7.06 10.01 -8.74
C GLN A 297 -7.28 9.45 -7.34
N ALA A 298 -6.57 9.93 -6.33
CA ALA A 298 -6.78 9.51 -4.94
C ALA A 298 -8.21 9.86 -4.46
N HIS A 299 -8.71 11.04 -4.86
CA HIS A 299 -10.08 11.48 -4.57
C HIS A 299 -11.13 10.55 -5.20
N LEU A 300 -11.07 10.35 -6.51
CA LEU A 300 -12.05 9.55 -7.24
C LEU A 300 -12.03 8.07 -6.85
N THR A 301 -10.84 7.50 -6.69
CA THR A 301 -10.72 6.10 -6.27
C THR A 301 -11.24 5.90 -4.85
N THR A 302 -10.99 6.84 -3.93
CA THR A 302 -11.59 6.81 -2.60
C THR A 302 -13.12 6.88 -2.67
N LYS A 303 -13.66 7.81 -3.46
CA LYS A 303 -15.11 8.03 -3.59
C LYS A 303 -15.84 6.81 -4.15
N TRP A 304 -15.35 6.22 -5.22
CA TRP A 304 -16.06 5.18 -5.95
C TRP A 304 -15.78 3.77 -5.46
N ILE A 305 -14.53 3.49 -5.06
CA ILE A 305 -14.13 2.14 -4.63
C ILE A 305 -14.59 1.86 -3.21
N PHE A 306 -14.46 2.84 -2.32
CA PHE A 306 -14.98 2.71 -0.95
C PHE A 306 -16.42 3.21 -0.81
N ASP A 307 -17.00 3.71 -1.90
CA ASP A 307 -18.38 4.21 -1.93
C ASP A 307 -18.67 5.18 -0.78
N ILE A 308 -17.69 6.06 -0.45
CA ILE A 308 -17.70 6.93 0.73
C ILE A 308 -18.98 7.77 0.81
N LYS A 309 -19.64 7.71 1.96
CA LYS A 309 -20.78 8.57 2.33
C LYS A 309 -20.40 9.52 3.44
N ASP A 310 -21.19 10.59 3.60
CA ASP A 310 -20.88 11.61 4.61
C ASP A 310 -20.94 11.09 6.06
N GLU A 311 -21.75 10.09 6.33
CA GLU A 311 -21.91 9.45 7.64
C GLU A 311 -20.88 8.37 7.94
N ASP A 312 -20.08 7.93 6.95
CA ASP A 312 -19.14 6.85 7.13
C ASP A 312 -17.97 7.21 8.03
N ILE A 313 -17.60 6.26 8.89
CA ILE A 313 -16.29 6.21 9.53
C ILE A 313 -15.47 5.18 8.75
N TYR A 314 -14.45 5.68 8.07
CA TYR A 314 -13.56 4.93 7.20
C TYR A 314 -12.26 4.62 7.93
N TRP A 315 -11.87 3.37 7.95
CA TRP A 315 -10.61 2.93 8.53
C TRP A 315 -9.74 2.18 7.53
N CYS A 316 -8.65 2.82 7.14
CA CYS A 316 -7.52 2.17 6.50
C CYS A 316 -6.47 1.86 7.56
N THR A 317 -6.10 0.59 7.70
CA THR A 317 -5.16 0.14 8.75
C THR A 317 -3.69 0.29 8.36
N ALA A 318 -3.41 0.86 7.18
CA ALA A 318 -2.06 1.05 6.69
C ALA A 318 -1.33 2.16 7.46
N ASP A 319 -0.02 1.97 7.67
CA ASP A 319 0.86 3.02 8.16
C ASP A 319 1.09 4.10 7.09
N ILE A 320 1.16 5.36 7.52
CA ILE A 320 1.39 6.50 6.63
C ILE A 320 2.82 6.48 6.04
N GLY A 321 3.75 5.76 6.62
CA GLY A 321 5.08 5.50 6.03
C GLY A 321 5.05 4.75 4.68
N TRP A 322 3.87 4.30 4.25
CA TRP A 322 3.62 3.67 2.95
C TRP A 322 2.66 4.52 2.10
N VAL A 323 2.70 4.32 0.77
CA VAL A 323 1.81 5.06 -0.14
C VAL A 323 0.33 4.86 0.19
N THR A 324 -0.06 3.70 0.71
CA THR A 324 -1.44 3.44 1.14
C THR A 324 -1.89 4.41 2.21
N GLY A 325 -1.02 4.75 3.15
CA GLY A 325 -1.32 5.76 4.16
C GLY A 325 -1.45 7.17 3.56
N HIS A 326 -0.59 7.54 2.62
CA HIS A 326 -0.69 8.81 1.92
C HIS A 326 -2.04 8.95 1.20
N SER A 327 -2.36 7.99 0.34
CA SER A 327 -3.53 8.06 -0.55
C SER A 327 -4.84 7.76 0.16
N TYR A 328 -4.85 6.82 1.14
CA TYR A 328 -6.09 6.28 1.71
C TYR A 328 -6.21 6.39 3.23
N VAL A 329 -5.26 7.03 3.93
CA VAL A 329 -5.48 7.52 5.30
C VAL A 329 -5.63 9.04 5.30
N VAL A 330 -4.83 9.76 4.51
CA VAL A 330 -4.78 11.24 4.54
C VAL A 330 -5.51 11.85 3.34
N TYR A 331 -4.91 11.83 2.16
CA TYR A 331 -5.35 12.70 1.05
C TYR A 331 -6.69 12.32 0.44
N GLY A 332 -6.92 11.05 0.12
CA GLY A 332 -8.16 10.58 -0.47
C GLY A 332 -9.37 10.79 0.43
N PRO A 333 -9.37 10.27 1.67
CA PRO A 333 -10.49 10.45 2.59
C PRO A 333 -10.78 11.91 2.92
N LEU A 334 -9.75 12.70 3.28
CA LEU A 334 -9.94 14.09 3.66
C LEU A 334 -10.40 14.97 2.49
N SER A 335 -9.92 14.73 1.27
CA SER A 335 -10.41 15.44 0.09
C SER A 335 -11.89 15.15 -0.20
N ASN A 336 -12.40 14.00 0.19
CA ASN A 336 -13.82 13.64 0.10
C ASN A 336 -14.67 14.15 1.27
N GLY A 337 -14.06 14.78 2.27
CA GLY A 337 -14.78 15.21 3.47
C GLY A 337 -15.19 14.03 4.38
N ALA A 338 -14.51 12.89 4.27
CA ALA A 338 -14.79 11.71 5.07
C ALA A 338 -14.28 11.84 6.52
N THR A 339 -14.77 10.98 7.41
CA THR A 339 -14.18 10.77 8.73
C THR A 339 -13.19 9.60 8.64
N ALA A 340 -11.90 9.86 8.77
CA ALA A 340 -10.87 8.84 8.77
C ALA A 340 -10.49 8.44 10.20
N LEU A 341 -10.38 7.13 10.45
CA LEU A 341 -9.86 6.59 11.70
C LEU A 341 -8.40 6.22 11.54
N MET A 342 -7.59 6.57 12.52
CA MET A 342 -6.17 6.23 12.62
C MET A 342 -5.93 5.48 13.94
N TYR A 343 -5.14 4.42 13.92
CA TYR A 343 -4.77 3.64 15.10
C TYR A 343 -3.25 3.48 15.18
N GLU A 344 -2.64 3.99 16.25
CA GLU A 344 -1.25 3.71 16.59
C GLU A 344 -1.19 2.48 17.46
N GLY A 345 -0.66 1.37 16.97
CA GLY A 345 -0.50 0.16 17.76
C GLY A 345 -0.47 -1.12 16.93
N ALA A 346 -0.39 -2.24 17.61
CA ALA A 346 -0.45 -3.57 17.02
C ALA A 346 -1.89 -4.11 17.01
N PRO A 347 -2.26 -4.93 16.00
CA PRO A 347 -3.63 -5.44 15.87
C PRO A 347 -4.03 -6.46 16.96
N ASN A 348 -3.06 -6.97 17.71
CA ASN A 348 -3.22 -7.99 18.74
C ASN A 348 -2.75 -7.53 20.13
N TRP A 349 -2.82 -6.24 20.42
CA TRP A 349 -2.46 -5.69 21.71
C TRP A 349 -3.56 -4.79 22.29
N PRO A 350 -3.95 -4.98 23.57
CA PRO A 350 -3.46 -6.00 24.51
C PRO A 350 -3.96 -7.43 24.20
N GLU A 351 -5.04 -7.57 23.43
CA GLU A 351 -5.67 -8.83 23.06
C GLU A 351 -5.86 -8.93 21.53
N ALA A 352 -6.07 -10.14 21.01
CA ALA A 352 -6.24 -10.38 19.56
C ALA A 352 -7.59 -9.87 18.99
N ASP A 353 -8.43 -9.28 19.82
CA ASP A 353 -9.69 -8.63 19.42
C ASP A 353 -9.57 -7.11 19.22
N ARG A 354 -8.38 -6.53 19.38
CA ARG A 354 -8.17 -5.08 19.34
C ARG A 354 -8.83 -4.38 18.15
N PHE A 355 -8.71 -4.94 16.96
CA PHE A 355 -9.32 -4.34 15.76
C PHE A 355 -10.85 -4.40 15.82
N TRP A 356 -11.40 -5.47 16.33
CA TRP A 356 -12.83 -5.67 16.45
C TRP A 356 -13.45 -4.76 17.51
N ASP A 357 -12.75 -4.56 18.62
CA ASP A 357 -13.09 -3.59 19.65
C ASP A 357 -13.11 -2.15 19.11
N ILE A 358 -12.12 -1.74 18.32
CA ILE A 358 -12.07 -0.44 17.66
C ILE A 358 -13.26 -0.28 16.70
N ILE A 359 -13.57 -1.30 15.88
CA ILE A 359 -14.71 -1.27 14.95
C ILE A 359 -16.03 -1.11 15.71
N GLU A 360 -16.22 -1.88 16.77
CA GLU A 360 -17.44 -1.81 17.59
C GLU A 360 -17.60 -0.45 18.26
N ARG A 361 -16.56 0.06 18.93
CA ARG A 361 -16.61 1.31 19.69
C ARG A 361 -16.80 2.53 18.79
N HIS A 362 -16.08 2.59 17.69
CA HIS A 362 -16.16 3.72 16.75
C HIS A 362 -17.21 3.54 15.66
N LYS A 363 -17.92 2.39 15.62
CA LYS A 363 -18.91 2.07 14.59
C LYS A 363 -18.35 2.25 13.17
N VAL A 364 -17.18 1.68 12.92
CA VAL A 364 -16.52 1.72 11.62
C VAL A 364 -17.41 1.12 10.54
N ASN A 365 -17.55 1.82 9.42
CA ASN A 365 -18.39 1.40 8.30
C ASN A 365 -17.58 0.73 7.17
N ILE A 366 -16.35 1.13 6.98
CA ILE A 366 -15.48 0.65 5.92
C ILE A 366 -14.14 0.26 6.52
N LEU A 367 -13.74 -1.00 6.32
CA LEU A 367 -12.43 -1.52 6.75
C LEU A 367 -11.57 -1.84 5.54
N TYR A 368 -10.41 -1.20 5.42
CA TYR A 368 -9.43 -1.42 4.37
C TYR A 368 -8.10 -1.89 4.99
N THR A 369 -7.73 -3.16 4.76
CA THR A 369 -6.60 -3.79 5.45
C THR A 369 -5.80 -4.72 4.53
N ALA A 370 -4.68 -5.24 5.00
CA ALA A 370 -3.82 -6.12 4.22
C ALA A 370 -4.23 -7.61 4.35
N PRO A 371 -4.09 -8.44 3.30
CA PRO A 371 -4.28 -9.89 3.39
C PRO A 371 -3.45 -10.56 4.48
N THR A 372 -2.24 -10.07 4.75
CA THR A 372 -1.42 -10.53 5.88
C THR A 372 -2.12 -10.35 7.23
N ALA A 373 -2.82 -9.23 7.46
CA ALA A 373 -3.61 -9.04 8.68
C ALA A 373 -4.79 -10.03 8.74
N ILE A 374 -5.46 -10.25 7.61
CA ILE A 374 -6.58 -11.20 7.51
C ILE A 374 -6.10 -12.62 7.86
N ARG A 375 -4.96 -13.07 7.31
CA ARG A 375 -4.37 -14.38 7.66
C ARG A 375 -4.00 -14.47 9.14
N ALA A 376 -3.50 -13.40 9.73
CA ALA A 376 -3.25 -13.35 11.17
C ALA A 376 -4.54 -13.50 11.98
N PHE A 377 -5.63 -12.85 11.56
CA PHE A 377 -6.94 -12.97 12.22
C PHE A 377 -7.49 -14.40 12.10
N ILE A 378 -7.34 -15.06 10.96
CA ILE A 378 -7.67 -16.47 10.78
C ILE A 378 -6.91 -17.32 11.79
N LYS A 379 -5.58 -17.15 11.85
CA LYS A 379 -4.69 -17.90 12.78
C LYS A 379 -5.05 -17.68 14.26
N TRP A 380 -5.48 -16.49 14.64
CA TRP A 380 -5.88 -16.21 16.03
C TRP A 380 -7.25 -16.79 16.35
N GLY A 381 -8.11 -17.02 15.36
CA GLY A 381 -9.38 -17.73 15.50
C GLY A 381 -10.60 -16.82 15.50
N GLU A 382 -11.74 -17.41 15.08
CA GLU A 382 -13.02 -16.72 14.90
C GLU A 382 -13.66 -16.24 16.21
N GLN A 383 -13.28 -16.82 17.35
CA GLN A 383 -13.79 -16.40 18.67
C GLN A 383 -13.55 -14.92 18.96
N TRP A 384 -12.51 -14.30 18.38
CA TRP A 384 -12.18 -12.91 18.60
C TRP A 384 -13.15 -11.96 17.91
N PRO A 385 -13.37 -12.00 16.59
CA PRO A 385 -14.37 -11.13 15.97
C PRO A 385 -15.82 -11.44 16.40
N LEU A 386 -16.11 -12.67 16.84
CA LEU A 386 -17.44 -13.04 17.28
C LEU A 386 -17.85 -12.44 18.63
N LYS A 387 -16.92 -11.95 19.45
CA LYS A 387 -17.21 -11.22 20.68
C LYS A 387 -17.77 -9.81 20.48
N HIS A 388 -17.63 -9.25 19.27
CA HIS A 388 -17.89 -7.86 18.98
C HIS A 388 -19.05 -7.65 17.99
N ASP A 389 -19.75 -6.53 18.14
CA ASP A 389 -20.76 -6.09 17.17
C ASP A 389 -20.09 -5.41 15.96
N LEU A 390 -19.93 -6.15 14.87
CA LEU A 390 -19.41 -5.64 13.60
C LEU A 390 -20.49 -5.21 12.62
N SER A 391 -21.73 -5.03 13.07
CA SER A 391 -22.90 -4.72 12.20
C SER A 391 -22.81 -3.36 11.52
N SER A 392 -21.97 -2.46 12.00
CA SER A 392 -21.68 -1.17 11.38
C SER A 392 -20.91 -1.31 10.05
N LEU A 393 -20.16 -2.39 9.85
CA LEU A 393 -19.41 -2.62 8.63
C LEU A 393 -20.37 -2.81 7.43
N ARG A 394 -20.15 -2.04 6.38
CA ARG A 394 -20.90 -2.12 5.12
C ARG A 394 -20.03 -2.43 3.90
N LEU A 395 -18.71 -2.21 3.98
CA LEU A 395 -17.74 -2.51 2.92
C LEU A 395 -16.40 -2.92 3.51
N LEU A 396 -15.77 -3.90 2.87
CA LEU A 396 -14.44 -4.40 3.19
C LEU A 396 -13.49 -4.20 2.00
N GLY A 397 -12.21 -3.98 2.27
CA GLY A 397 -11.20 -3.87 1.23
C GLY A 397 -9.89 -4.53 1.60
N THR A 398 -9.10 -4.90 0.56
CA THR A 398 -7.78 -5.52 0.70
C THR A 398 -6.73 -4.80 -0.12
N VAL A 399 -5.50 -4.73 0.41
CA VAL A 399 -4.40 -3.96 -0.18
C VAL A 399 -3.02 -4.55 0.13
N GLY A 400 -2.09 -4.31 -0.79
CA GLY A 400 -0.65 -4.47 -0.57
C GLY A 400 -0.07 -5.78 -1.08
N GLU A 401 -0.87 -6.80 -1.22
CA GLU A 401 -0.51 -8.09 -1.82
C GLU A 401 -1.76 -8.80 -2.38
N PRO A 402 -1.62 -9.76 -3.30
CA PRO A 402 -2.75 -10.58 -3.71
C PRO A 402 -3.35 -11.34 -2.52
N ILE A 403 -4.67 -11.35 -2.42
CA ILE A 403 -5.37 -12.19 -1.43
C ILE A 403 -5.66 -13.56 -2.00
N ASN A 404 -5.35 -14.62 -1.25
CA ASN A 404 -5.75 -15.95 -1.66
C ASN A 404 -7.25 -16.19 -1.48
N PRO A 405 -7.90 -17.03 -2.32
CA PRO A 405 -9.35 -17.22 -2.31
C PRO A 405 -9.91 -17.61 -0.93
N GLU A 406 -9.23 -18.45 -0.16
CA GLU A 406 -9.73 -18.91 1.14
C GLU A 406 -9.72 -17.80 2.20
N ALA A 407 -8.69 -16.94 2.23
CA ALA A 407 -8.69 -15.78 3.11
C ALA A 407 -9.77 -14.76 2.70
N TRP A 408 -10.03 -14.60 1.40
CA TRP A 408 -11.13 -13.79 0.88
C TRP A 408 -12.48 -14.33 1.34
N MET A 409 -12.71 -15.66 1.23
CA MET A 409 -13.94 -16.33 1.68
C MET A 409 -14.15 -16.20 3.19
N TRP A 410 -13.08 -16.35 3.97
CA TRP A 410 -13.14 -16.14 5.42
C TRP A 410 -13.53 -14.70 5.75
N TYR A 411 -12.90 -13.74 5.11
CA TYR A 411 -13.15 -12.30 5.32
C TYR A 411 -14.59 -11.94 4.99
N GLN A 412 -15.10 -12.46 3.86
CA GLN A 412 -16.49 -12.29 3.43
C GLN A 412 -17.48 -12.93 4.41
N ARG A 413 -17.20 -14.16 4.87
CA ARG A 413 -18.13 -14.92 5.73
C ARG A 413 -18.10 -14.42 7.18
N VAL A 414 -16.91 -14.28 7.77
CA VAL A 414 -16.75 -14.01 9.21
C VAL A 414 -16.91 -12.53 9.51
N ILE A 415 -16.20 -11.68 8.81
CA ILE A 415 -16.19 -10.23 9.06
C ILE A 415 -17.33 -9.55 8.32
N GLY A 416 -17.48 -9.80 7.04
CA GLY A 416 -18.50 -9.21 6.19
C GLY A 416 -19.90 -9.75 6.39
N LYS A 417 -20.08 -10.86 7.17
CA LYS A 417 -21.38 -11.52 7.43
C LYS A 417 -22.16 -11.80 6.12
N GLN A 418 -21.44 -12.02 5.00
CA GLN A 418 -22.02 -12.20 3.65
C GLN A 418 -22.84 -11.00 3.14
N LYS A 419 -22.72 -9.83 3.77
CA LYS A 419 -23.46 -8.60 3.44
C LYS A 419 -22.56 -7.51 2.86
N CYS A 420 -21.28 -7.49 3.25
CA CYS A 420 -20.33 -6.50 2.78
C CYS A 420 -19.71 -6.94 1.44
N PRO A 421 -19.76 -6.12 0.38
CA PRO A 421 -18.88 -6.34 -0.76
C PRO A 421 -17.42 -6.21 -0.33
N ILE A 422 -16.53 -6.94 -1.04
CA ILE A 422 -15.09 -6.83 -0.84
C ILE A 422 -14.49 -6.17 -2.09
N VAL A 423 -13.70 -5.13 -1.89
CA VAL A 423 -12.89 -4.50 -2.92
C VAL A 423 -11.44 -4.95 -2.75
N ASP A 424 -10.99 -5.82 -3.63
CA ASP A 424 -9.59 -6.22 -3.73
C ASP A 424 -8.87 -5.27 -4.69
N THR A 425 -7.73 -4.71 -4.28
CA THR A 425 -7.13 -3.59 -4.98
C THR A 425 -5.70 -3.89 -5.39
N TRP A 426 -5.40 -3.72 -6.67
CA TRP A 426 -4.03 -3.71 -7.16
C TRP A 426 -3.57 -2.30 -7.52
N TRP A 427 -2.44 -1.90 -7.00
CA TRP A 427 -1.73 -0.65 -7.27
C TRP A 427 -0.35 -0.63 -6.59
N GLN A 428 0.42 0.40 -6.86
CA GLN A 428 1.81 0.51 -6.41
C GLN A 428 2.09 1.93 -5.89
N THR A 429 3.22 2.12 -5.22
CA THR A 429 3.72 3.46 -4.87
C THR A 429 3.85 4.31 -6.12
N GLU A 430 4.33 3.71 -7.18
CA GLU A 430 4.54 4.30 -8.50
C GLU A 430 3.24 4.74 -9.18
N THR A 431 2.15 4.07 -8.92
CA THR A 431 0.85 4.44 -9.53
C THR A 431 0.10 5.51 -8.75
N GLY A 432 0.50 5.78 -7.51
CA GLY A 432 -0.06 6.80 -6.64
C GLY A 432 -1.44 6.47 -6.07
N SER A 433 -2.25 5.68 -6.78
CA SER A 433 -3.60 5.30 -6.38
C SER A 433 -4.00 3.97 -7.01
N ILE A 434 -5.15 3.42 -6.60
CA ILE A 434 -5.70 2.15 -7.07
C ILE A 434 -5.93 2.18 -8.59
N MET A 435 -5.51 1.11 -9.27
CA MET A 435 -5.56 0.95 -10.72
C MET A 435 -6.53 -0.14 -11.17
N ILE A 436 -6.53 -1.31 -10.50
CA ILE A 436 -7.36 -2.46 -10.83
C ILE A 436 -8.12 -2.88 -9.58
N THR A 437 -9.45 -2.95 -9.67
CA THR A 437 -10.33 -3.17 -8.50
C THR A 437 -11.78 -3.37 -8.93
N PRO A 438 -12.64 -4.04 -8.15
CA PRO A 438 -14.07 -3.98 -8.33
C PRO A 438 -14.64 -2.62 -7.89
N ILE A 439 -15.72 -2.20 -8.53
CA ILE A 439 -16.60 -1.14 -8.04
C ILE A 439 -17.76 -1.82 -7.27
N PRO A 440 -17.90 -1.57 -5.96
CA PRO A 440 -18.66 -2.45 -5.06
C PRO A 440 -20.16 -2.51 -5.33
N GLY A 441 -20.74 -1.46 -5.95
CA GLY A 441 -22.15 -1.44 -6.35
C GLY A 441 -22.45 -2.06 -7.72
N ALA A 442 -21.42 -2.36 -8.51
CA ALA A 442 -21.55 -2.74 -9.92
C ALA A 442 -20.85 -4.06 -10.28
N THR A 443 -19.62 -4.28 -9.82
CA THR A 443 -18.76 -5.36 -10.32
C THR A 443 -19.01 -6.66 -9.57
N PRO A 444 -19.41 -7.77 -10.24
CA PRO A 444 -19.31 -9.10 -9.65
C PRO A 444 -17.86 -9.43 -9.31
N THR A 445 -17.62 -10.07 -8.17
CA THR A 445 -16.26 -10.39 -7.70
C THR A 445 -15.97 -11.88 -7.78
N LYS A 446 -14.70 -12.22 -8.01
CA LYS A 446 -14.17 -13.58 -7.93
C LYS A 446 -13.09 -13.58 -6.84
N PRO A 447 -13.15 -14.48 -5.84
CA PRO A 447 -12.16 -14.53 -4.77
C PRO A 447 -10.71 -14.57 -5.28
N GLY A 448 -9.87 -13.62 -4.84
CA GLY A 448 -8.47 -13.51 -5.26
C GLY A 448 -8.22 -12.76 -6.57
N SER A 449 -9.25 -12.29 -7.27
CA SER A 449 -9.09 -11.46 -8.47
C SER A 449 -9.17 -9.98 -8.12
N ALA A 450 -8.22 -9.18 -8.63
CA ALA A 450 -8.31 -7.71 -8.58
C ALA A 450 -9.39 -7.16 -9.54
N THR A 451 -10.06 -8.01 -10.29
CA THR A 451 -11.13 -7.73 -11.26
C THR A 451 -10.70 -6.92 -12.48
N LYS A 452 -11.19 -5.69 -12.67
CA LYS A 452 -11.00 -4.91 -13.90
C LYS A 452 -10.36 -3.54 -13.62
N PRO A 453 -9.70 -2.93 -14.61
CA PRO A 453 -9.17 -1.59 -14.47
C PRO A 453 -10.26 -0.57 -14.06
N PHE A 454 -9.85 0.39 -13.22
CA PHE A 454 -10.66 1.55 -12.86
C PHE A 454 -10.98 2.39 -14.12
N PRO A 455 -12.13 3.06 -14.24
CA PRO A 455 -12.43 3.94 -15.38
C PRO A 455 -11.32 4.97 -15.62
N GLY A 456 -10.83 5.05 -16.85
CA GLY A 456 -9.71 5.92 -17.23
C GLY A 456 -8.33 5.27 -17.07
N ILE A 457 -8.25 4.02 -16.60
CA ILE A 457 -7.02 3.23 -16.56
C ILE A 457 -7.08 2.16 -17.66
N GLU A 458 -6.02 2.07 -18.46
CA GLU A 458 -5.86 1.04 -19.47
C GLU A 458 -4.71 0.12 -19.11
N ALA A 459 -5.06 -1.10 -18.70
CA ALA A 459 -4.12 -2.14 -18.33
C ALA A 459 -4.22 -3.32 -19.29
N ASP A 460 -3.09 -3.97 -19.54
CA ASP A 460 -3.02 -5.20 -20.30
C ASP A 460 -2.03 -6.21 -19.70
N VAL A 461 -2.05 -7.44 -20.23
CA VAL A 461 -1.06 -8.46 -19.91
C VAL A 461 -0.34 -8.81 -21.22
N MET A 462 0.98 -8.62 -21.24
CA MET A 462 1.79 -8.76 -22.44
C MET A 462 2.94 -9.75 -22.26
N THR A 463 3.38 -10.30 -23.35
CA THR A 463 4.68 -10.99 -23.45
C THR A 463 5.82 -9.97 -23.40
N ARG A 464 7.06 -10.43 -23.24
CA ARG A 464 8.23 -9.54 -23.18
C ARG A 464 8.48 -8.81 -24.52
N ASP A 465 8.02 -9.34 -25.64
CA ASP A 465 8.08 -8.72 -26.97
C ASP A 465 6.86 -7.82 -27.28
N GLY A 466 6.08 -7.44 -26.25
CA GLY A 466 5.01 -6.44 -26.33
C GLY A 466 3.70 -6.93 -26.97
N LYS A 467 3.49 -8.25 -27.06
CA LYS A 467 2.23 -8.79 -27.59
C LYS A 467 1.27 -9.12 -26.45
N THR A 468 0.00 -8.74 -26.61
CA THR A 468 -1.07 -9.15 -25.68
C THR A 468 -1.19 -10.67 -25.63
N VAL A 469 -1.26 -11.23 -24.43
CA VAL A 469 -1.45 -12.68 -24.22
C VAL A 469 -2.91 -13.09 -24.36
N GLY A 470 -3.15 -14.38 -24.63
CA GLY A 470 -4.49 -14.94 -24.68
C GLY A 470 -5.18 -15.04 -23.32
N ALA A 471 -6.50 -15.32 -23.34
CA ALA A 471 -7.25 -15.52 -22.09
C ALA A 471 -6.70 -16.68 -21.27
N ASN A 472 -6.49 -16.47 -19.98
CA ASN A 472 -5.84 -17.36 -19.00
C ASN A 472 -4.34 -17.63 -19.25
N GLU A 473 -3.73 -16.96 -20.19
CA GLU A 473 -2.28 -16.97 -20.34
C GLU A 473 -1.64 -15.92 -19.42
N GLY A 474 -0.56 -16.30 -18.75
CA GLY A 474 0.18 -15.40 -17.88
C GLY A 474 1.21 -14.58 -18.67
N GLY A 475 1.45 -13.38 -18.20
CA GLY A 475 2.40 -12.45 -18.79
C GLY A 475 2.77 -11.34 -17.83
N TYR A 476 3.27 -10.24 -18.37
CA TYR A 476 3.67 -9.05 -17.65
C TYR A 476 2.52 -8.06 -17.59
N LEU A 477 2.19 -7.60 -16.39
CA LEU A 477 1.21 -6.54 -16.20
C LEU A 477 1.80 -5.21 -16.67
N VAL A 478 1.08 -4.54 -17.56
CA VAL A 478 1.45 -3.23 -18.11
C VAL A 478 0.29 -2.24 -18.05
N ILE A 479 0.61 -0.95 -17.98
CA ILE A 479 -0.35 0.13 -18.19
C ILE A 479 -0.01 0.80 -19.51
N THR A 480 -0.99 0.86 -20.41
CA THR A 480 -0.76 1.23 -21.81
C THR A 480 -0.93 2.71 -22.10
N ARG A 481 -1.49 3.48 -21.15
CA ARG A 481 -1.65 4.94 -21.25
C ARG A 481 -1.24 5.64 -19.96
N PRO A 482 -0.77 6.90 -20.04
CA PRO A 482 -0.51 7.69 -18.84
C PRO A 482 -1.80 7.94 -18.04
N TRP A 483 -1.67 8.01 -16.72
CA TRP A 483 -2.77 8.28 -15.80
C TRP A 483 -2.40 9.44 -14.85
N PRO A 484 -3.38 10.17 -14.30
CA PRO A 484 -3.08 11.40 -13.57
C PRO A 484 -2.16 11.22 -12.36
N GLY A 485 -2.35 10.16 -11.59
CA GLY A 485 -1.61 9.86 -10.37
C GLY A 485 -0.27 9.14 -10.57
N MET A 486 0.21 8.98 -11.82
CA MET A 486 1.50 8.30 -12.07
C MET A 486 2.67 9.07 -11.45
N LEU A 487 3.70 8.32 -11.03
CA LEU A 487 4.97 8.92 -10.62
C LEU A 487 5.52 9.81 -11.74
N ARG A 488 6.22 10.87 -11.37
CA ARG A 488 6.85 11.74 -12.38
C ARG A 488 8.26 11.32 -12.72
N THR A 489 8.98 10.80 -11.73
CA THR A 489 10.33 10.24 -11.90
C THR A 489 10.76 9.52 -10.61
N ILE A 490 11.93 8.88 -10.63
CA ILE A 490 12.71 8.59 -9.42
C ILE A 490 13.51 9.86 -9.10
N TYR A 491 13.35 10.39 -7.90
CA TYR A 491 13.97 11.63 -7.48
C TYR A 491 15.49 11.58 -7.64
N GLY A 492 16.03 12.51 -8.43
CA GLY A 492 17.46 12.59 -8.73
C GLY A 492 18.02 11.50 -9.67
N ASP A 493 17.17 10.62 -10.24
CA ASP A 493 17.64 9.46 -11.03
C ASP A 493 16.64 9.12 -12.18
N ASP A 494 16.58 10.01 -13.16
CA ASP A 494 15.68 9.87 -14.33
C ASP A 494 16.08 8.70 -15.23
N GLU A 495 17.36 8.36 -15.31
CA GLU A 495 17.84 7.21 -16.08
C GLU A 495 17.27 5.91 -15.51
N ARG A 496 17.35 5.73 -14.18
CA ARG A 496 16.75 4.58 -13.49
C ARG A 496 15.23 4.52 -13.65
N TYR A 497 14.54 5.68 -13.70
CA TYR A 497 13.11 5.75 -13.98
C TYR A 497 12.77 5.17 -15.35
N ARG A 498 13.51 5.58 -16.39
CA ARG A 498 13.35 5.07 -17.76
C ARG A 498 13.64 3.58 -17.83
N ASP A 499 14.76 3.15 -17.27
CA ASP A 499 15.21 1.77 -17.34
C ASP A 499 14.28 0.80 -16.63
N GLN A 500 13.77 1.15 -15.47
CA GLN A 500 12.93 0.24 -14.68
C GLN A 500 11.51 0.11 -15.19
N TYR A 501 10.91 1.20 -15.69
CA TYR A 501 9.48 1.23 -15.94
C TYR A 501 9.11 1.37 -17.42
N TRP A 502 10.04 1.77 -18.30
CA TRP A 502 9.70 2.12 -19.68
C TRP A 502 10.56 1.46 -20.74
N SER A 503 11.70 0.87 -20.39
CA SER A 503 12.58 0.18 -21.33
C SER A 503 12.34 -1.33 -21.40
N GLN A 504 11.52 -1.90 -20.50
CA GLN A 504 11.31 -3.35 -20.42
C GLN A 504 10.38 -3.87 -21.53
N ILE A 505 9.35 -3.10 -21.84
CA ILE A 505 8.43 -3.30 -22.96
C ILE A 505 8.16 -1.91 -23.55
N ASP A 506 8.45 -1.74 -24.83
CA ASP A 506 8.43 -0.43 -25.49
C ASP A 506 7.04 0.22 -25.45
N GLY A 507 7.01 1.51 -25.14
CA GLY A 507 5.81 2.36 -25.17
C GLY A 507 4.79 2.15 -24.04
N VAL A 508 5.04 1.27 -23.05
CA VAL A 508 4.11 1.00 -21.95
C VAL A 508 4.81 1.03 -20.59
N TYR A 509 4.05 1.38 -19.55
CA TYR A 509 4.53 1.28 -18.17
C TYR A 509 4.58 -0.18 -17.73
N PHE A 510 5.74 -0.63 -17.32
CA PHE A 510 6.03 -1.97 -16.83
C PHE A 510 5.88 -2.05 -15.31
N ALA A 511 4.83 -2.73 -14.83
CA ALA A 511 4.55 -2.79 -13.41
C ALA A 511 5.54 -3.63 -12.59
N GLY A 512 6.26 -4.56 -13.23
CA GLY A 512 7.11 -5.53 -12.54
C GLY A 512 6.33 -6.64 -11.82
N ASP A 513 5.04 -6.76 -12.12
CA ASP A 513 4.15 -7.82 -11.62
C ASP A 513 3.76 -8.76 -12.77
N GLY A 514 3.66 -10.05 -12.45
CA GLY A 514 3.04 -11.04 -13.32
C GLY A 514 1.52 -11.04 -13.16
N ALA A 515 0.81 -11.21 -14.26
CA ALA A 515 -0.65 -11.29 -14.25
C ALA A 515 -1.18 -12.18 -15.36
N ARG A 516 -2.46 -12.56 -15.28
CA ARG A 516 -3.26 -13.11 -16.37
C ARG A 516 -4.61 -12.43 -16.43
N LYS A 517 -5.25 -12.47 -17.59
CA LYS A 517 -6.66 -12.12 -17.74
C LYS A 517 -7.47 -13.39 -17.99
N ASP A 518 -8.59 -13.57 -17.28
CA ASP A 518 -9.51 -14.65 -17.60
C ASP A 518 -10.43 -14.30 -18.79
N ARG A 519 -11.31 -15.23 -19.18
CA ARG A 519 -12.23 -15.06 -20.32
C ARG A 519 -13.24 -13.91 -20.14
N ASP A 520 -13.51 -13.52 -18.88
CA ASP A 520 -14.39 -12.40 -18.55
C ASP A 520 -13.62 -11.07 -18.46
N GLY A 521 -12.30 -11.09 -18.72
CA GLY A 521 -11.40 -9.94 -18.66
C GLY A 521 -10.99 -9.53 -17.23
N TYR A 522 -11.11 -10.44 -16.27
CA TYR A 522 -10.69 -10.20 -14.89
C TYR A 522 -9.19 -10.43 -14.75
N PHE A 523 -8.51 -9.49 -14.08
CA PHE A 523 -7.09 -9.56 -13.81
C PHE A 523 -6.81 -10.36 -12.54
N TRP A 524 -5.87 -11.27 -12.65
CA TRP A 524 -5.34 -12.10 -11.58
C TRP A 524 -3.86 -11.79 -11.42
N ILE A 525 -3.50 -11.25 -10.28
CA ILE A 525 -2.11 -10.87 -9.99
C ILE A 525 -1.37 -12.09 -9.45
N MET A 526 -0.29 -12.48 -10.13
CA MET A 526 0.46 -13.71 -9.86
C MET A 526 1.69 -13.47 -8.97
N GLY A 527 1.90 -12.22 -8.54
CA GLY A 527 3.03 -11.78 -7.74
C GLY A 527 4.10 -11.02 -8.53
N ARG A 528 5.21 -10.71 -7.85
CA ARG A 528 6.34 -10.00 -8.45
C ARG A 528 7.05 -10.90 -9.46
N ILE A 529 7.52 -10.30 -10.56
CA ILE A 529 8.29 -11.04 -11.58
C ILE A 529 9.60 -11.59 -11.00
N ASP A 530 10.20 -10.88 -10.05
CA ASP A 530 11.41 -11.30 -9.35
C ASP A 530 11.21 -12.54 -8.46
N ASP A 531 9.95 -12.87 -8.14
CA ASP A 531 9.54 -14.03 -7.34
C ASP A 531 9.04 -15.20 -8.21
N VAL A 532 9.04 -15.07 -9.54
CA VAL A 532 8.70 -16.16 -10.47
C VAL A 532 9.79 -17.23 -10.45
N ILE A 533 9.37 -18.49 -10.27
CA ILE A 533 10.26 -19.65 -10.22
C ILE A 533 10.34 -20.31 -11.60
N ASN A 534 11.56 -20.62 -12.04
CA ASN A 534 11.77 -21.37 -13.29
C ASN A 534 12.05 -22.84 -12.98
N VAL A 535 11.02 -23.68 -13.11
CA VAL A 535 11.09 -25.13 -12.86
C VAL A 535 11.04 -25.88 -14.18
N ALA A 536 12.11 -26.57 -14.55
CA ALA A 536 12.19 -27.39 -15.77
C ALA A 536 11.78 -26.63 -17.05
N GLY A 537 12.06 -25.34 -17.13
CA GLY A 537 11.71 -24.48 -18.28
C GLY A 537 10.33 -23.81 -18.19
N HIS A 538 9.56 -24.11 -17.17
CA HIS A 538 8.25 -23.49 -16.89
C HIS A 538 8.39 -22.36 -15.86
N ARG A 539 7.68 -21.26 -16.07
CA ARG A 539 7.71 -20.08 -15.18
C ARG A 539 6.46 -20.05 -14.32
N LEU A 540 6.61 -20.35 -13.03
CA LEU A 540 5.51 -20.45 -12.07
C LEU A 540 5.50 -19.24 -11.12
N GLY A 541 4.30 -18.67 -10.89
CA GLY A 541 4.10 -17.66 -9.86
C GLY A 541 4.10 -18.29 -8.46
N THR A 542 4.91 -17.72 -7.54
CA THR A 542 4.95 -18.20 -6.14
C THR A 542 3.59 -18.09 -5.45
N ALA A 543 2.83 -17.04 -5.74
CA ALA A 543 1.53 -16.79 -5.12
C ALA A 543 0.50 -17.92 -5.37
N GLU A 544 0.54 -18.58 -6.52
CA GLU A 544 -0.37 -19.70 -6.80
C GLU A 544 -0.04 -20.93 -5.95
N ILE A 545 1.26 -21.22 -5.77
CA ILE A 545 1.72 -22.34 -4.92
C ILE A 545 1.41 -22.04 -3.45
N GLU A 546 1.65 -20.80 -3.02
CA GLU A 546 1.30 -20.34 -1.68
C GLU A 546 -0.21 -20.45 -1.43
N SER A 547 -1.03 -20.06 -2.40
CA SER A 547 -2.49 -20.17 -2.32
C SER A 547 -2.94 -21.63 -2.19
N ALA A 548 -2.35 -22.54 -2.98
CA ALA A 548 -2.65 -23.95 -2.88
C ALA A 548 -2.25 -24.54 -1.51
N LEU A 549 -1.11 -24.14 -0.95
CA LEU A 549 -0.72 -24.57 0.41
C LEU A 549 -1.69 -24.05 1.47
N VAL A 550 -2.07 -22.77 1.41
CA VAL A 550 -2.99 -22.14 2.39
C VAL A 550 -4.42 -22.68 2.27
N SER A 551 -4.82 -23.26 1.15
CA SER A 551 -6.13 -23.94 1.04
C SER A 551 -6.23 -25.23 1.85
N HIS A 552 -5.11 -25.74 2.36
CA HIS A 552 -5.10 -26.91 3.23
C HIS A 552 -5.39 -26.51 4.68
N GLU A 553 -6.30 -27.22 5.36
CA GLU A 553 -6.79 -26.90 6.72
C GLU A 553 -5.72 -26.83 7.82
N ALA A 554 -4.54 -27.38 7.59
CA ALA A 554 -3.44 -27.36 8.55
C ALA A 554 -2.52 -26.14 8.38
N VAL A 555 -2.69 -25.31 7.33
CA VAL A 555 -1.79 -24.23 6.96
C VAL A 555 -2.38 -22.86 7.25
N ALA A 556 -1.74 -22.12 8.13
CA ALA A 556 -2.11 -20.73 8.42
C ALA A 556 -1.52 -19.74 7.40
N GLU A 557 -0.25 -19.92 7.04
CA GLU A 557 0.45 -19.06 6.10
C GLU A 557 1.57 -19.82 5.39
N SER A 558 1.89 -19.42 4.17
CA SER A 558 3.03 -19.96 3.45
C SER A 558 3.77 -18.90 2.65
N ALA A 559 5.05 -19.12 2.43
CA ALA A 559 5.88 -18.37 1.51
C ALA A 559 6.75 -19.33 0.68
N VAL A 560 6.77 -19.10 -0.63
CA VAL A 560 7.48 -19.95 -1.56
C VAL A 560 8.63 -19.19 -2.22
N VAL A 561 9.81 -19.81 -2.25
CA VAL A 561 11.00 -19.22 -2.85
C VAL A 561 11.75 -20.24 -3.72
N PRO A 562 12.45 -19.80 -4.76
CA PRO A 562 13.34 -20.66 -5.52
C PRO A 562 14.63 -20.93 -4.76
N ARG A 563 15.16 -22.15 -4.94
CA ARG A 563 16.56 -22.51 -4.65
C ARG A 563 17.19 -23.04 -5.94
N PRO A 564 18.42 -22.65 -6.27
CA PRO A 564 19.12 -23.19 -7.46
C PRO A 564 19.12 -24.73 -7.46
N ASP A 565 18.84 -25.34 -8.61
CA ASP A 565 18.83 -26.78 -8.83
C ASP A 565 19.44 -27.11 -10.20
N ASP A 566 20.43 -27.98 -10.22
CA ASP A 566 21.25 -28.28 -11.42
C ASP A 566 20.43 -28.96 -12.53
N LEU A 567 19.34 -29.66 -12.18
CA LEU A 567 18.53 -30.45 -13.13
C LEU A 567 17.30 -29.68 -13.61
N LYS A 568 16.65 -28.93 -12.70
CA LYS A 568 15.38 -28.23 -12.95
C LYS A 568 15.54 -26.73 -13.16
N GLY A 569 16.74 -26.18 -12.95
CA GLY A 569 16.99 -24.74 -12.90
C GLY A 569 16.66 -24.15 -11.52
N SER A 570 15.48 -24.44 -10.97
CA SER A 570 15.11 -24.09 -9.60
C SER A 570 14.31 -25.20 -8.93
N ALA A 571 14.61 -25.47 -7.66
CA ALA A 571 13.76 -26.23 -6.75
C ALA A 571 12.77 -25.30 -6.04
N ILE A 572 11.58 -25.79 -5.76
CA ILE A 572 10.53 -25.07 -5.03
C ILE A 572 10.68 -25.34 -3.54
N VAL A 573 11.02 -24.31 -2.76
CA VAL A 573 11.11 -24.39 -1.30
C VAL A 573 9.94 -23.61 -0.69
N ALA A 574 9.10 -24.31 0.09
CA ALA A 574 7.97 -23.72 0.78
C ALA A 574 8.23 -23.59 2.29
N PHE A 575 8.11 -22.41 2.83
CA PHE A 575 8.07 -22.14 4.27
C PHE A 575 6.62 -22.08 4.70
N VAL A 576 6.22 -22.85 5.71
CA VAL A 576 4.82 -23.02 6.09
C VAL A 576 4.66 -22.81 7.59
N THR A 577 3.72 -21.95 7.98
CA THR A 577 3.25 -21.87 9.36
C THR A 577 1.96 -22.66 9.53
N LEU A 578 1.84 -23.40 10.60
CA LEU A 578 0.69 -24.26 10.85
C LEU A 578 -0.40 -23.53 11.64
N GLU A 579 -1.64 -23.96 11.44
CA GLU A 579 -2.78 -23.58 12.27
C GLU A 579 -2.60 -24.05 13.71
N GLY A 580 -3.20 -23.31 14.65
CA GLY A 580 -3.10 -23.57 16.08
C GLY A 580 -3.50 -25.01 16.45
N GLY A 581 -2.66 -25.72 17.23
CA GLY A 581 -2.89 -27.11 17.65
C GLY A 581 -2.45 -28.20 16.67
N ARG A 582 -1.92 -27.80 15.49
CA ARG A 582 -1.32 -28.76 14.52
C ARG A 582 0.17 -28.96 14.84
N THR A 583 0.66 -30.16 14.57
CA THR A 583 2.07 -30.52 14.83
C THR A 583 2.80 -30.82 13.53
N ALA A 584 4.00 -30.29 13.41
CA ALA A 584 4.90 -30.56 12.28
C ALA A 584 5.26 -32.05 12.23
N SER A 585 5.20 -32.64 11.03
CA SER A 585 5.59 -34.02 10.79
C SER A 585 5.91 -34.25 9.31
N ASP A 586 6.74 -35.25 9.02
CA ASP A 586 7.04 -35.62 7.62
C ASP A 586 5.81 -36.15 6.87
N ARG A 587 4.87 -36.76 7.60
CA ARG A 587 3.58 -37.18 7.03
C ARG A 587 2.82 -35.95 6.52
N LEU A 588 2.76 -34.85 7.31
CA LEU A 588 2.09 -33.65 6.91
C LEU A 588 2.80 -32.94 5.74
N LYS A 589 4.15 -32.98 5.68
CA LYS A 589 4.88 -32.46 4.50
C LYS A 589 4.45 -33.20 3.22
N GLU A 590 4.34 -34.53 3.24
CA GLU A 590 3.93 -35.28 2.05
C GLU A 590 2.44 -35.05 1.72
N GLU A 591 1.58 -34.91 2.72
CA GLU A 591 0.17 -34.56 2.55
C GLU A 591 0.03 -33.18 1.86
N LEU A 592 0.79 -32.16 2.30
CA LEU A 592 0.82 -30.85 1.69
C LEU A 592 1.35 -30.88 0.24
N ARG A 593 2.39 -31.69 -0.04
CA ARG A 593 2.88 -31.86 -1.42
C ARG A 593 1.81 -32.44 -2.33
N GLN A 594 1.10 -33.47 -1.87
CA GLN A 594 0.02 -34.09 -2.64
C GLN A 594 -1.16 -33.18 -2.79
N HIS A 595 -1.45 -32.35 -1.79
CA HIS A 595 -2.48 -31.33 -1.86
C HIS A 595 -2.17 -30.29 -2.97
N VAL A 596 -0.94 -29.77 -3.02
CA VAL A 596 -0.51 -28.85 -4.10
C VAL A 596 -0.64 -29.52 -5.48
N VAL A 597 -0.24 -30.79 -5.60
CA VAL A 597 -0.38 -31.53 -6.86
C VAL A 597 -1.86 -31.65 -7.27
N LYS A 598 -2.74 -31.89 -6.34
CA LYS A 598 -4.18 -31.98 -6.58
C LYS A 598 -4.79 -30.65 -7.01
N GLU A 599 -4.41 -29.56 -6.35
CA GLU A 599 -4.99 -28.24 -6.57
C GLU A 599 -4.47 -27.57 -7.86
N ILE A 600 -3.15 -27.63 -8.12
CA ILE A 600 -2.51 -26.87 -9.20
C ILE A 600 -1.54 -27.69 -10.07
N GLY A 601 -1.44 -29.00 -9.86
CA GLY A 601 -0.68 -29.91 -10.73
C GLY A 601 0.73 -30.25 -10.26
N ALA A 602 1.29 -31.30 -10.83
CA ALA A 602 2.57 -31.91 -10.41
C ALA A 602 3.79 -30.99 -10.60
N LEU A 603 3.72 -30.05 -11.55
CA LEU A 603 4.80 -29.11 -11.84
C LEU A 603 5.08 -28.17 -10.68
N ALA A 604 4.05 -27.81 -9.92
CA ALA A 604 4.11 -26.91 -8.77
C ALA A 604 4.41 -27.63 -7.43
N ARG A 605 4.62 -28.94 -7.46
CA ARG A 605 4.89 -29.74 -6.25
C ARG A 605 6.14 -29.23 -5.54
N PRO A 606 6.06 -28.79 -4.26
CA PRO A 606 7.23 -28.34 -3.51
C PRO A 606 8.28 -29.47 -3.38
N ASP A 607 9.52 -29.15 -3.72
CA ASP A 607 10.66 -30.05 -3.52
C ASP A 607 10.98 -30.16 -2.02
N GLU A 608 10.84 -29.06 -1.31
CA GLU A 608 11.10 -28.98 0.12
C GLU A 608 10.01 -28.19 0.83
N ILE A 609 9.59 -28.66 2.01
CA ILE A 609 8.69 -27.94 2.92
C ILE A 609 9.39 -27.80 4.26
N ARG A 610 9.53 -26.55 4.73
CA ARG A 610 10.05 -26.19 6.05
C ARG A 610 8.92 -25.63 6.89
N PHE A 611 8.66 -26.22 8.05
CA PHE A 611 7.72 -25.63 8.99
C PHE A 611 8.42 -24.52 9.77
N ALA A 612 7.71 -23.48 10.10
CA ALA A 612 8.20 -22.35 10.86
C ALA A 612 7.11 -21.81 11.80
N ASP A 613 7.49 -21.30 12.96
CA ASP A 613 6.57 -20.64 13.90
C ASP A 613 5.98 -19.37 13.32
N ALA A 614 6.81 -18.61 12.57
CA ALA A 614 6.45 -17.38 11.88
C ALA A 614 7.33 -17.18 10.63
N LEU A 615 6.82 -16.40 9.66
CA LEU A 615 7.59 -15.99 8.48
C LEU A 615 8.23 -14.61 8.73
N PRO A 616 9.44 -14.34 8.19
CA PRO A 616 10.06 -13.03 8.31
C PRO A 616 9.25 -12.01 7.53
N LYS A 617 8.81 -10.96 8.23
CA LYS A 617 7.97 -9.90 7.68
C LYS A 617 8.59 -8.54 7.90
N THR A 618 8.30 -7.63 7.00
CA THR A 618 8.48 -6.21 7.29
C THR A 618 7.48 -5.80 8.36
N ARG A 619 7.73 -4.69 9.03
CA ARG A 619 6.78 -4.12 10.01
C ARG A 619 5.42 -3.75 9.42
N SER A 620 5.30 -3.66 8.10
CA SER A 620 4.02 -3.54 7.39
C SER A 620 3.31 -4.88 7.18
N GLY A 621 3.90 -5.99 7.62
CA GLY A 621 3.37 -7.34 7.48
C GLY A 621 3.74 -8.04 6.16
N LYS A 622 4.46 -7.39 5.24
CA LYS A 622 4.87 -8.00 3.96
C LYS A 622 5.97 -9.05 4.19
N ILE A 623 5.79 -10.25 3.66
CA ILE A 623 6.77 -11.32 3.75
C ILE A 623 8.06 -10.93 3.01
N MET A 624 9.20 -11.12 3.68
CA MET A 624 10.52 -10.81 3.14
C MET A 624 11.11 -12.03 2.42
N ARG A 625 10.54 -12.36 1.24
CA ARG A 625 10.95 -13.54 0.43
C ARG A 625 12.44 -13.55 0.11
N ARG A 626 13.08 -12.39 -0.01
CA ARG A 626 14.52 -12.30 -0.20
C ARG A 626 15.30 -13.00 0.91
N LEU A 627 14.93 -12.78 2.17
CA LEU A 627 15.57 -13.43 3.32
C LEU A 627 15.32 -14.93 3.34
N LEU A 628 14.10 -15.37 3.01
CA LEU A 628 13.76 -16.78 2.89
C LEU A 628 14.56 -17.47 1.77
N ARG A 629 14.78 -16.78 0.64
CA ARG A 629 15.61 -17.26 -0.47
C ARG A 629 17.07 -17.41 -0.05
N GLU A 630 17.63 -16.45 0.68
CA GLU A 630 19.00 -16.53 1.23
C GLU A 630 19.11 -17.72 2.17
N ILE A 631 18.16 -17.92 3.09
CA ILE A 631 18.10 -19.07 4.01
C ILE A 631 17.99 -20.39 3.21
N ALA A 632 17.09 -20.46 2.23
CA ALA A 632 16.90 -21.67 1.42
C ALA A 632 18.14 -22.06 0.61
N THR A 633 18.98 -21.07 0.24
CA THR A 633 20.14 -21.30 -0.63
C THR A 633 21.43 -21.52 0.15
N SER A 634 21.67 -20.79 1.24
CA SER A 634 22.97 -20.76 1.94
C SER A 634 22.86 -21.02 3.45
N GLY A 635 21.66 -21.16 4.01
CA GLY A 635 21.45 -21.24 5.46
C GLY A 635 21.77 -19.92 6.21
N ALA A 636 22.23 -18.88 5.51
CA ALA A 636 22.66 -17.62 6.11
C ALA A 636 21.95 -16.42 5.48
N VAL A 637 21.80 -15.35 6.24
CA VAL A 637 21.26 -14.06 5.77
C VAL A 637 22.42 -13.05 5.73
N ALA A 638 22.71 -12.53 4.55
CA ALA A 638 23.74 -11.52 4.32
C ALA A 638 23.17 -10.15 3.91
N GLY A 639 21.87 -10.11 3.52
CA GLY A 639 21.24 -8.90 3.01
C GLY A 639 20.67 -7.97 4.07
N ASP A 640 20.15 -6.82 3.61
CA ASP A 640 19.53 -5.78 4.45
C ASP A 640 18.34 -6.33 5.24
N VAL A 641 18.41 -6.27 6.56
CA VAL A 641 17.36 -6.69 7.52
C VAL A 641 16.71 -5.49 8.22
N THR A 642 17.01 -4.26 7.84
CA THR A 642 16.60 -3.02 8.54
C THR A 642 15.10 -2.83 8.60
N THR A 643 14.33 -3.47 7.69
CA THR A 643 12.87 -3.41 7.64
C THR A 643 12.18 -4.58 8.34
N LEU A 644 12.94 -5.53 8.90
CA LEU A 644 12.39 -6.71 9.57
C LEU A 644 11.68 -6.35 10.87
N GLU A 645 10.51 -6.93 11.07
CA GLU A 645 9.70 -6.69 12.28
C GLU A 645 10.29 -7.36 13.53
N ASP A 646 10.73 -8.60 13.38
CA ASP A 646 11.24 -9.42 14.50
C ASP A 646 12.45 -10.25 14.06
N PHE A 647 13.61 -9.91 14.63
CA PHE A 647 14.87 -10.61 14.35
C PHE A 647 14.91 -12.04 14.88
N SER A 648 14.15 -12.36 15.94
CA SER A 648 14.11 -13.71 16.52
C SER A 648 13.56 -14.76 15.55
N VAL A 649 12.73 -14.34 14.60
CA VAL A 649 12.21 -15.20 13.53
C VAL A 649 13.34 -15.74 12.65
N LEU A 650 14.35 -14.92 12.32
CA LEU A 650 15.49 -15.39 11.52
C LEU A 650 16.39 -16.37 12.28
N GLU A 651 16.60 -16.13 13.57
CA GLU A 651 17.39 -17.03 14.41
C GLU A 651 16.75 -18.41 14.51
N LYS A 652 15.44 -18.45 14.70
CA LYS A 652 14.67 -19.71 14.73
C LYS A 652 14.72 -20.46 13.39
N LEU A 653 14.50 -19.74 12.27
CA LEU A 653 14.55 -20.35 10.93
C LEU A 653 15.94 -20.92 10.58
N ARG A 654 17.00 -20.41 11.20
CA ARG A 654 18.37 -20.97 11.07
C ARG A 654 18.59 -22.18 11.96
N SER A 655 18.08 -22.18 13.19
CA SER A 655 18.27 -23.28 14.15
C SER A 655 17.46 -24.53 13.81
N GLU A 656 16.45 -24.46 12.96
CA GLU A 656 15.68 -25.61 12.48
C GLU A 656 16.40 -26.40 11.35
N GLU A 657 17.57 -25.91 10.88
CA GLU A 657 18.44 -26.58 9.90
C GLU A 657 19.49 -27.50 10.56
N GLU A 658 19.74 -27.40 11.89
CA GLU A 658 20.59 -28.31 12.66
C GLU A 658 19.76 -29.45 13.30
#